data_147f243fb021f279b10b6cbe3245223b
#
_entry.id   147f243fb021f279b10b6cbe3245223b
#
_cell.length_a   1.000
_cell.length_b   1.000
_cell.length_c   1.000
_cell.angle_alpha   90.00
_cell.angle_beta   90.00
_cell.angle_gamma   90.00
#
_symmetry.space_group_name_H-M   'P 1'
#
loop_
_entity.id
_entity.type
_entity.pdbx_description
1 polymer ?
#
loop_
_entity_poly.entity_id
_entity_poly.type
_entity_poly.pdbx_seq_one_letter_code
_entity_poly.pdbx_strand_id
1 'polypeptide(L)'
;GLVPHIETVHDRLTVEIRRGCTRGCRFCQPGMLTRPARDVEPEAVIEAVEEGMLRTGYSDFSLLSLSCSDYLSLPAVGVELRNRLAEHNVSLTLPSQRVDRFDTSIAHILGGTRRAGLTFAPEAGTQRLRDIVNKGLTDEELLRGIRTAMENGYNRVKLYFMIGLPGETDADVLGIVDTCRGLQQQCRDLGRLQLNLTISNFTPKPHTPFQWHSVSTTEFRRRQQLLRDALRPLRGIKTNYTDVRLSAVEDFVGRGDRRLAPVIEAAWRAGAGLDAWFESADRSHAAWTGAIEDAGLGGSYRALEMGGWSAAEAFATGDLEDFCRQPLPWDHIDSGVDKAWLAEDLGRALAAAVVPDCSFEGCSSCGVCGPELGHNVVIPPPPVPPPLPPRAPASERVCRLRFAFAKTGSLALISHLDTLRLLERALRRSGLPVSFTGGFHPLPRLQVALPLPLGVEGLHEWLDLDFAAPVDPETARERLQAELSPELLLLSVQAVPLATPGLAQQIRSAQWRFSLRPVPDQPAPEPAAPDHSAVTPERWAAALAALLEATSLPWQDKDKKGRPRERECRPYLLDLRLVPPDRGLVADRVLDLEAAVDSAGRSLRPDHLRHWLSEVLGQPLVLGAVQRRCLRLDAC
;
A
#
# COMPACT_ATOMS: atom_id res chain seq x y z
N GLY A 1 -14.11 -4.66 -12.42
CA GLY A 1 -12.70 -4.62 -12.03
C GLY A 1 -12.35 -5.77 -11.09
N LEU A 2 -11.06 -6.02 -10.90
CA LEU A 2 -10.59 -7.02 -9.93
C LEU A 2 -10.64 -6.41 -8.51
N VAL A 3 -11.20 -7.16 -7.56
CA VAL A 3 -11.22 -6.80 -6.14
C VAL A 3 -10.40 -7.86 -5.39
N PRO A 4 -9.25 -7.50 -4.81
CA PRO A 4 -8.41 -8.45 -4.09
C PRO A 4 -9.07 -8.90 -2.78
N HIS A 5 -8.85 -10.16 -2.39
CA HIS A 5 -9.33 -10.69 -1.10
C HIS A 5 -8.47 -10.22 0.08
N ILE A 6 -7.24 -9.78 -0.17
CA ILE A 6 -6.29 -9.31 0.84
C ILE A 6 -6.06 -7.80 0.71
N GLU A 7 -5.50 -7.18 1.74
CA GLU A 7 -5.06 -5.80 1.68
C GLU A 7 -3.95 -5.62 0.66
N THR A 8 -4.09 -4.62 -0.20
CA THR A 8 -3.08 -4.22 -1.17
C THR A 8 -2.61 -2.80 -0.90
N VAL A 9 -1.48 -2.40 -1.50
CA VAL A 9 -0.92 -1.04 -1.34
C VAL A 9 -1.93 0.03 -1.75
N HIS A 10 -2.75 -0.24 -2.77
CA HIS A 10 -3.81 0.65 -3.26
C HIS A 10 -5.19 0.02 -3.08
N ASP A 11 -5.57 -0.23 -1.83
CA ASP A 11 -6.83 -0.89 -1.45
C ASP A 11 -8.04 0.04 -1.57
N ARG A 12 -8.30 0.55 -2.79
CA ARG A 12 -9.35 1.52 -3.12
C ARG A 12 -9.73 1.46 -4.59
N LEU A 13 -10.90 1.98 -4.92
CA LEU A 13 -11.27 2.25 -6.31
C LEU A 13 -10.41 3.40 -6.86
N THR A 14 -9.87 3.25 -8.05
CA THR A 14 -9.10 4.31 -8.71
C THR A 14 -9.70 4.61 -10.07
N VAL A 15 -10.05 5.88 -10.30
CA VAL A 15 -10.62 6.38 -11.55
C VAL A 15 -9.70 7.44 -12.14
N GLU A 16 -9.24 7.23 -13.37
CA GLU A 16 -8.42 8.21 -14.09
C GLU A 16 -9.29 9.35 -14.61
N ILE A 17 -8.92 10.60 -14.26
CA ILE A 17 -9.66 11.81 -14.64
C ILE A 17 -8.99 12.59 -15.76
N ARG A 18 -7.69 12.40 -15.92
CA ARG A 18 -6.87 13.05 -16.95
C ARG A 18 -5.66 12.17 -17.25
N ARG A 19 -5.45 11.83 -18.51
CA ARG A 19 -4.23 11.19 -18.98
C ARG A 19 -3.26 12.22 -19.50
N GLY A 20 -1.96 12.08 -19.12
CA GLY A 20 -0.90 12.97 -19.56
C GLY A 20 -0.74 14.22 -18.69
N CYS A 21 0.38 14.93 -18.93
CA CYS A 21 0.72 16.15 -18.23
C CYS A 21 1.53 17.06 -19.17
N THR A 22 1.22 18.35 -19.18
CA THR A 22 1.83 19.36 -20.07
C THR A 22 2.72 20.35 -19.35
N ARG A 23 2.90 20.21 -18.02
CA ARG A 23 3.68 21.13 -17.19
C ARG A 23 5.16 21.24 -17.56
N GLY A 24 5.70 20.23 -18.26
CA GLY A 24 7.06 20.28 -18.75
C GLY A 24 8.15 20.11 -17.70
N CYS A 25 7.85 19.51 -16.52
CA CYS A 25 8.88 19.22 -15.52
C CYS A 25 10.00 18.36 -16.15
N ARG A 26 11.22 18.87 -16.22
CA ARG A 26 12.35 18.37 -17.04
C ARG A 26 12.94 17.05 -16.55
N PHE A 27 12.62 16.64 -15.34
CA PHE A 27 12.99 15.33 -14.77
C PHE A 27 11.92 14.25 -14.95
N CYS A 28 10.72 14.63 -15.39
CA CYS A 28 9.53 13.79 -15.29
C CYS A 28 9.30 12.97 -16.57
N GLN A 29 9.69 11.70 -16.57
CA GLN A 29 9.49 10.80 -17.70
C GLN A 29 8.00 10.60 -18.04
N PRO A 30 7.07 10.29 -17.09
CA PRO A 30 5.66 10.18 -17.41
C PRO A 30 5.09 11.46 -18.05
N GLY A 31 5.49 12.63 -17.57
CA GLY A 31 5.07 13.91 -18.14
C GLY A 31 5.54 14.17 -19.58
N MET A 32 6.58 13.46 -20.04
CA MET A 32 7.02 13.50 -21.43
C MET A 32 6.32 12.43 -22.28
N LEU A 33 6.31 11.17 -21.81
CA LEU A 33 5.84 10.01 -22.58
C LEU A 33 4.31 9.95 -22.76
N THR A 34 3.54 10.64 -21.92
CA THR A 34 2.06 10.58 -21.96
C THR A 34 1.41 11.83 -22.57
N ARG A 35 2.18 12.65 -23.27
CA ARG A 35 1.66 13.75 -24.07
C ARG A 35 0.91 13.23 -25.32
N PRO A 36 -0.09 13.94 -25.82
CA PRO A 36 -0.75 15.12 -25.28
C PRO A 36 -1.67 14.80 -24.10
N ALA A 37 -1.98 15.79 -23.26
CA ALA A 37 -2.88 15.60 -22.13
C ALA A 37 -4.34 15.55 -22.57
N ARG A 38 -5.14 14.68 -21.96
CA ARG A 38 -6.56 14.47 -22.29
C ARG A 38 -7.39 14.35 -21.03
N ASP A 39 -8.35 15.24 -20.87
CA ASP A 39 -9.34 15.21 -19.81
C ASP A 39 -10.43 14.17 -20.11
N VAL A 40 -10.97 13.56 -19.08
CA VAL A 40 -12.18 12.73 -19.13
C VAL A 40 -13.38 13.62 -18.82
N GLU A 41 -14.51 13.40 -19.50
CA GLU A 41 -15.75 14.12 -19.27
C GLU A 41 -16.21 14.00 -17.81
N PRO A 42 -16.60 15.11 -17.16
CA PRO A 42 -16.97 15.13 -15.75
C PRO A 42 -18.03 14.10 -15.35
N GLU A 43 -19.10 13.98 -16.14
CA GLU A 43 -20.18 13.03 -15.85
C GLU A 43 -19.70 11.58 -15.96
N ALA A 44 -18.85 11.26 -16.94
CA ALA A 44 -18.26 9.92 -17.06
C ALA A 44 -17.38 9.55 -15.86
N VAL A 45 -16.69 10.54 -15.27
CA VAL A 45 -15.94 10.32 -14.02
C VAL A 45 -16.87 10.01 -12.86
N ILE A 46 -17.96 10.78 -12.74
CA ILE A 46 -18.95 10.62 -11.66
C ILE A 46 -19.61 9.24 -11.77
N GLU A 47 -20.10 8.87 -12.94
CA GLU A 47 -20.72 7.57 -13.21
C GLU A 47 -19.74 6.40 -12.90
N ALA A 48 -18.49 6.52 -13.35
CA ALA A 48 -17.48 5.50 -13.12
C ALA A 48 -17.15 5.30 -11.62
N VAL A 49 -17.18 6.38 -10.83
CA VAL A 49 -16.98 6.28 -9.37
C VAL A 49 -18.22 5.64 -8.72
N GLU A 50 -19.43 6.11 -9.03
CA GLU A 50 -20.67 5.58 -8.44
C GLU A 50 -20.82 4.09 -8.75
N GLU A 51 -20.74 3.70 -10.01
CA GLU A 51 -20.83 2.30 -10.44
C GLU A 51 -19.70 1.45 -9.83
N GLY A 52 -18.47 1.98 -9.85
CA GLY A 52 -17.31 1.30 -9.29
C GLY A 52 -17.44 1.06 -7.79
N MET A 53 -17.91 2.02 -7.02
CA MET A 53 -18.13 1.87 -5.56
C MET A 53 -19.21 0.82 -5.27
N LEU A 54 -20.32 0.84 -6.00
CA LEU A 54 -21.40 -0.14 -5.85
C LEU A 54 -20.94 -1.56 -6.18
N ARG A 55 -20.17 -1.73 -7.27
CA ARG A 55 -19.71 -3.05 -7.73
C ARG A 55 -18.54 -3.62 -6.93
N THR A 56 -17.72 -2.79 -6.32
CA THR A 56 -16.53 -3.24 -5.59
C THR A 56 -16.73 -3.30 -4.07
N GLY A 57 -17.60 -2.45 -3.54
CA GLY A 57 -17.85 -2.31 -2.11
C GLY A 57 -16.69 -1.64 -1.35
N TYR A 58 -15.76 -0.96 -2.04
CA TYR A 58 -14.72 -0.18 -1.37
C TYR A 58 -15.31 0.94 -0.51
N SER A 59 -14.60 1.34 0.53
CA SER A 59 -14.90 2.52 1.36
C SER A 59 -14.12 3.76 0.94
N ASP A 60 -13.15 3.59 0.05
CA ASP A 60 -12.25 4.64 -0.38
C ASP A 60 -12.13 4.63 -1.91
N PHE A 61 -12.11 5.81 -2.50
CA PHE A 61 -11.78 5.97 -3.91
C PHE A 61 -10.75 7.08 -4.13
N SER A 62 -10.09 7.02 -5.27
CA SER A 62 -9.05 7.94 -5.67
C SER A 62 -9.30 8.42 -7.10
N LEU A 63 -9.20 9.72 -7.31
CA LEU A 63 -9.12 10.28 -8.65
C LEU A 63 -7.65 10.35 -9.06
N LEU A 64 -7.30 9.71 -10.17
CA LEU A 64 -5.92 9.53 -10.62
C LEU A 64 -5.61 10.41 -11.82
N SER A 65 -4.46 11.09 -11.75
CA SER A 65 -3.80 11.77 -12.86
C SER A 65 -2.34 12.01 -12.48
N LEU A 66 -1.49 12.32 -13.43
CA LEU A 66 -0.14 12.87 -13.16
C LEU A 66 -0.22 14.24 -12.49
N SER A 67 -1.31 14.99 -12.71
CA SER A 67 -1.61 16.25 -12.05
C SER A 67 -3.12 16.43 -11.91
N CYS A 68 -3.70 15.94 -10.81
CA CYS A 68 -5.14 16.05 -10.58
C CYS A 68 -5.62 17.51 -10.53
N SER A 69 -4.78 18.41 -10.04
CA SER A 69 -5.11 19.84 -9.94
C SER A 69 -5.20 20.56 -11.30
N ASP A 70 -4.68 19.96 -12.37
CA ASP A 70 -4.79 20.51 -13.73
C ASP A 70 -6.05 20.05 -14.47
N TYR A 71 -6.83 19.15 -13.85
CA TYR A 71 -8.18 18.84 -14.28
C TYR A 71 -9.14 19.91 -13.73
N LEU A 72 -9.51 20.87 -14.59
CA LEU A 72 -10.27 22.07 -14.17
C LEU A 72 -11.64 21.73 -13.56
N SER A 73 -12.22 20.61 -13.94
CA SER A 73 -13.51 20.13 -13.42
C SER A 73 -13.41 19.48 -12.03
N LEU A 74 -12.20 19.33 -11.46
CA LEU A 74 -11.99 18.66 -10.16
C LEU A 74 -12.87 19.20 -9.03
N PRO A 75 -13.04 20.53 -8.83
CA PRO A 75 -13.90 21.06 -7.80
C PRO A 75 -15.36 20.64 -7.96
N ALA A 76 -15.90 20.72 -9.17
CA ALA A 76 -17.29 20.36 -9.46
C ALA A 76 -17.54 18.85 -9.29
N VAL A 77 -16.70 18.02 -9.88
CA VAL A 77 -16.75 16.55 -9.76
C VAL A 77 -16.60 16.11 -8.30
N GLY A 78 -15.66 16.71 -7.56
CA GLY A 78 -15.42 16.35 -6.17
C GLY A 78 -16.58 16.68 -5.25
N VAL A 79 -17.21 17.84 -5.42
CA VAL A 79 -18.40 18.23 -4.64
C VAL A 79 -19.60 17.37 -5.02
N GLU A 80 -19.83 17.11 -6.31
CA GLU A 80 -20.93 16.26 -6.78
C GLU A 80 -20.81 14.83 -6.25
N LEU A 81 -19.63 14.21 -6.35
CA LEU A 81 -19.38 12.88 -5.78
C LEU A 81 -19.60 12.85 -4.27
N ARG A 82 -19.16 13.90 -3.57
CA ARG A 82 -19.40 14.00 -2.13
C ARG A 82 -20.89 14.09 -1.80
N ASN A 83 -21.66 14.84 -2.61
CA ASN A 83 -23.11 14.96 -2.44
C ASN A 83 -23.82 13.63 -2.70
N ARG A 84 -23.52 12.95 -3.81
CA ARG A 84 -24.14 11.66 -4.18
C ARG A 84 -23.77 10.52 -3.23
N LEU A 85 -22.53 10.51 -2.74
CA LEU A 85 -22.03 9.43 -1.88
C LEU A 85 -22.10 9.75 -0.37
N ALA A 86 -22.80 10.82 0.02
CA ALA A 86 -22.84 11.29 1.42
C ALA A 86 -23.32 10.23 2.42
N GLU A 87 -24.24 9.34 2.03
CA GLU A 87 -24.83 8.29 2.90
C GLU A 87 -23.98 7.00 2.93
N HIS A 88 -23.04 6.84 2.01
CA HIS A 88 -22.26 5.59 1.85
C HIS A 88 -21.01 5.51 2.72
N ASN A 89 -20.71 6.54 3.53
CA ASN A 89 -19.51 6.61 4.37
C ASN A 89 -18.23 6.26 3.58
N VAL A 90 -18.00 6.99 2.50
CA VAL A 90 -16.83 6.81 1.62
C VAL A 90 -15.89 8.01 1.72
N SER A 91 -14.62 7.80 1.43
CA SER A 91 -13.60 8.86 1.42
C SER A 91 -12.96 9.01 0.03
N LEU A 92 -12.69 10.28 -0.31
CA LEU A 92 -11.93 10.65 -1.51
C LEU A 92 -10.47 10.89 -1.15
N THR A 93 -9.57 10.32 -1.95
CA THR A 93 -8.14 10.59 -1.90
C THR A 93 -7.67 11.19 -3.22
N LEU A 94 -6.87 12.24 -3.17
CA LEU A 94 -6.23 12.87 -4.32
C LEU A 94 -4.70 12.73 -4.19
N PRO A 95 -4.06 11.78 -4.88
CA PRO A 95 -2.64 11.48 -4.67
C PRO A 95 -1.69 12.54 -5.24
N SER A 96 -2.08 13.23 -6.31
CA SER A 96 -1.22 14.15 -7.07
C SER A 96 -1.76 15.57 -7.03
N GLN A 97 -1.48 16.27 -5.93
CA GLN A 97 -1.87 17.66 -5.75
C GLN A 97 -0.70 18.60 -5.99
N ARG A 98 -0.92 19.61 -6.81
CA ARG A 98 -0.02 20.76 -6.92
C ARG A 98 -0.37 21.80 -5.87
N VAL A 99 0.62 22.34 -5.20
CA VAL A 99 0.41 23.33 -4.13
C VAL A 99 -0.06 24.68 -4.66
N ASP A 100 0.36 25.08 -5.86
CA ASP A 100 -0.08 26.31 -6.55
C ASP A 100 -1.58 26.32 -6.89
N ARG A 101 -2.17 25.14 -7.08
CA ARG A 101 -3.60 24.93 -7.36
C ARG A 101 -4.41 24.51 -6.14
N PHE A 102 -3.75 24.34 -4.98
CA PHE A 102 -4.44 23.94 -3.76
C PHE A 102 -5.20 25.12 -3.15
N ASP A 103 -6.50 25.01 -3.11
CA ASP A 103 -7.42 26.02 -2.58
C ASP A 103 -8.38 25.44 -1.52
N THR A 104 -9.25 26.28 -1.01
CA THR A 104 -10.26 25.90 -0.01
C THR A 104 -11.26 24.89 -0.57
N SER A 105 -11.59 24.92 -1.86
CA SER A 105 -12.51 23.96 -2.48
C SER A 105 -11.91 22.56 -2.48
N ILE A 106 -10.65 22.42 -2.89
CA ILE A 106 -9.92 21.14 -2.85
C ILE A 106 -9.74 20.67 -1.40
N ALA A 107 -9.37 21.58 -0.48
CA ALA A 107 -9.26 21.24 0.93
C ALA A 107 -10.58 20.72 1.52
N HIS A 108 -11.70 21.32 1.11
CA HIS A 108 -13.04 20.93 1.54
C HIS A 108 -13.44 19.54 0.98
N ILE A 109 -13.15 19.25 -0.29
CA ILE A 109 -13.40 17.94 -0.92
C ILE A 109 -12.63 16.83 -0.18
N LEU A 110 -11.37 17.08 0.20
CA LEU A 110 -10.53 16.16 0.95
C LEU A 110 -10.88 16.05 2.44
N GLY A 111 -11.62 17.02 2.97
CA GLY A 111 -11.92 17.18 4.39
C GLY A 111 -13.09 16.33 4.91
N GLY A 112 -13.37 15.16 4.32
CA GLY A 112 -14.38 14.20 4.78
C GLY A 112 -14.15 13.64 6.19
N THR A 113 -14.86 12.60 6.56
CA THR A 113 -14.76 11.92 7.87
C THR A 113 -13.35 11.36 8.16
N ARG A 114 -12.59 11.02 7.11
CA ARG A 114 -11.18 10.64 7.19
C ARG A 114 -10.33 11.68 6.47
N ARG A 115 -9.47 12.38 7.20
CA ARG A 115 -8.53 13.32 6.60
C ARG A 115 -7.32 12.56 6.03
N ALA A 116 -7.16 12.57 4.72
CA ALA A 116 -5.93 12.12 4.07
C ALA A 116 -4.76 13.08 4.42
N GLY A 117 -3.55 12.55 4.54
CA GLY A 117 -2.36 13.40 4.70
C GLY A 117 -2.09 14.20 3.42
N LEU A 118 -1.74 15.47 3.55
CA LEU A 118 -1.35 16.31 2.41
C LEU A 118 0.12 16.10 2.05
N THR A 119 0.36 15.95 0.76
CA THR A 119 1.71 15.84 0.18
C THR A 119 1.85 16.83 -0.96
N PHE A 120 2.89 17.65 -0.91
CA PHE A 120 3.25 18.58 -1.97
C PHE A 120 4.69 18.36 -2.40
N ALA A 121 5.00 18.68 -3.63
CA ALA A 121 6.30 18.46 -4.24
C ALA A 121 6.89 19.78 -4.79
N PRO A 122 7.52 20.61 -3.96
CA PRO A 122 8.27 21.77 -4.45
C PRO A 122 9.45 21.40 -5.33
N GLU A 123 10.02 20.20 -5.14
CA GLU A 123 11.16 19.59 -5.80
C GLU A 123 12.50 20.24 -5.46
N ALA A 124 12.57 21.58 -5.42
CA ALA A 124 13.81 22.32 -5.18
C ALA A 124 13.63 23.42 -4.15
N GLY A 125 14.73 23.79 -3.47
CA GLY A 125 14.74 24.75 -2.36
C GLY A 125 14.74 26.23 -2.80
N THR A 126 15.17 26.53 -4.02
CA THR A 126 15.26 27.91 -4.53
C THR A 126 14.39 28.11 -5.76
N GLN A 127 13.95 29.35 -6.01
CA GLN A 127 13.23 29.68 -7.23
C GLN A 127 14.05 29.35 -8.47
N ARG A 128 15.33 29.74 -8.50
CA ARG A 128 16.22 29.43 -9.61
C ARG A 128 16.23 27.93 -9.96
N LEU A 129 16.34 27.08 -8.97
CA LEU A 129 16.38 25.64 -9.24
C LEU A 129 15.00 25.08 -9.60
N ARG A 130 13.90 25.68 -9.09
CA ARG A 130 12.52 25.35 -9.55
C ARG A 130 12.32 25.74 -11.02
N ASP A 131 12.92 26.84 -11.48
CA ASP A 131 12.90 27.25 -12.89
C ASP A 131 13.74 26.30 -13.75
N ILE A 132 14.91 25.89 -13.30
CA ILE A 132 15.73 24.87 -13.95
C ILE A 132 14.94 23.57 -14.16
N VAL A 133 14.20 23.08 -13.18
CA VAL A 133 13.40 21.87 -13.33
C VAL A 133 12.04 22.11 -13.99
N ASN A 134 11.72 23.35 -14.36
CA ASN A 134 10.43 23.79 -14.91
C ASN A 134 9.25 23.38 -14.04
N LYS A 135 9.34 23.63 -12.73
CA LYS A 135 8.24 23.24 -11.80
C LYS A 135 7.04 24.16 -11.89
N GLY A 136 7.24 25.43 -12.31
CA GLY A 136 6.19 26.44 -12.39
C GLY A 136 5.51 26.65 -11.03
N LEU A 137 6.33 26.92 -10.00
CA LEU A 137 5.88 27.15 -8.62
C LEU A 137 6.73 28.24 -7.98
N THR A 138 6.05 29.27 -7.39
CA THR A 138 6.73 30.34 -6.64
C THR A 138 6.73 30.08 -5.14
N ASP A 139 7.54 30.87 -4.40
CA ASP A 139 7.56 30.80 -2.92
C ASP A 139 6.23 31.29 -2.32
N GLU A 140 5.60 32.30 -2.94
CA GLU A 140 4.31 32.84 -2.53
C GLU A 140 3.19 31.82 -2.72
N GLU A 141 3.20 31.09 -3.82
CA GLU A 141 2.22 30.03 -4.11
C GLU A 141 2.39 28.85 -3.14
N LEU A 142 3.62 28.46 -2.86
CA LEU A 142 3.93 27.42 -1.87
C LEU A 142 3.40 27.84 -0.49
N LEU A 143 3.71 29.06 -0.05
CA LEU A 143 3.23 29.60 1.22
C LEU A 143 1.71 29.66 1.27
N ARG A 144 1.06 30.18 0.22
CA ARG A 144 -0.40 30.26 0.13
C ARG A 144 -1.03 28.87 0.30
N GLY A 145 -0.55 27.87 -0.46
CA GLY A 145 -1.08 26.52 -0.37
C GLY A 145 -0.89 25.88 1.01
N ILE A 146 0.24 26.10 1.67
CA ILE A 146 0.48 25.62 3.03
C ILE A 146 -0.42 26.35 4.04
N ARG A 147 -0.61 27.66 3.94
CA ARG A 147 -1.53 28.42 4.80
C ARG A 147 -2.96 27.93 4.64
N THR A 148 -3.44 27.78 3.39
CA THR A 148 -4.76 27.20 3.09
C THR A 148 -4.93 25.81 3.71
N ALA A 149 -3.91 24.96 3.65
CA ALA A 149 -3.94 23.66 4.30
C ALA A 149 -4.11 23.79 5.82
N MET A 150 -3.35 24.67 6.48
CA MET A 150 -3.43 24.87 7.92
C MET A 150 -4.77 25.48 8.38
N GLU A 151 -5.30 26.44 7.65
CA GLU A 151 -6.63 27.04 7.88
C GLU A 151 -7.75 25.99 7.81
N ASN A 152 -7.55 24.95 6.98
CA ASN A 152 -8.44 23.80 6.90
C ASN A 152 -8.07 22.64 7.86
N GLY A 153 -7.19 22.89 8.84
CA GLY A 153 -6.86 21.99 9.94
C GLY A 153 -5.80 20.94 9.64
N TYR A 154 -5.03 21.09 8.54
CA TYR A 154 -3.88 20.23 8.21
C TYR A 154 -2.59 20.81 8.81
N ASN A 155 -2.27 20.46 10.03
CA ASN A 155 -1.05 20.93 10.71
C ASN A 155 0.20 20.08 10.42
N ARG A 156 0.07 19.02 9.64
CA ARG A 156 1.17 18.15 9.18
C ARG A 156 1.13 18.01 7.67
N VAL A 157 2.24 18.41 7.02
CA VAL A 157 2.39 18.35 5.56
C VAL A 157 3.65 17.59 5.21
N LYS A 158 3.58 16.76 4.17
CA LYS A 158 4.72 16.08 3.58
C LYS A 158 5.22 16.87 2.37
N LEU A 159 6.53 17.12 2.33
CA LEU A 159 7.18 17.81 1.20
C LEU A 159 8.21 16.90 0.55
N TYR A 160 8.19 16.86 -0.78
CA TYR A 160 9.21 16.17 -1.57
C TYR A 160 10.20 17.16 -2.15
N PHE A 161 11.49 16.84 -1.99
CA PHE A 161 12.60 17.55 -2.61
C PHE A 161 13.56 16.56 -3.26
N MET A 162 14.24 17.02 -4.31
CA MET A 162 15.34 16.30 -4.94
C MET A 162 16.65 17.05 -4.74
N ILE A 163 17.74 16.30 -4.68
CA ILE A 163 19.11 16.82 -4.72
C ILE A 163 19.88 16.17 -5.88
N GLY A 164 20.89 16.85 -6.40
CA GLY A 164 21.65 16.38 -7.54
C GLY A 164 21.06 16.77 -8.90
N LEU A 165 20.23 17.81 -8.92
CA LEU A 165 19.67 18.33 -10.17
C LEU A 165 20.73 19.06 -11.01
N PRO A 166 20.58 19.08 -12.35
CA PRO A 166 21.50 19.84 -13.22
C PRO A 166 21.64 21.31 -12.79
N GLY A 167 22.85 21.80 -12.70
CA GLY A 167 23.13 23.18 -12.28
C GLY A 167 22.88 23.50 -10.81
N GLU A 168 22.60 22.50 -9.95
CA GLU A 168 22.39 22.67 -8.52
C GLU A 168 23.67 23.07 -7.78
N THR A 169 23.57 24.07 -6.92
CA THR A 169 24.65 24.55 -6.04
C THR A 169 24.34 24.24 -4.57
N ASP A 170 25.32 24.38 -3.68
CA ASP A 170 25.10 24.23 -2.22
C ASP A 170 24.08 25.24 -1.69
N ALA A 171 24.01 26.44 -2.27
CA ALA A 171 23.00 27.43 -1.93
C ALA A 171 21.58 26.93 -2.24
N ASP A 172 21.40 26.20 -3.35
CA ASP A 172 20.09 25.61 -3.69
C ASP A 172 19.72 24.48 -2.73
N VAL A 173 20.68 23.66 -2.34
CA VAL A 173 20.49 22.60 -1.34
C VAL A 173 20.09 23.20 0.01
N LEU A 174 20.80 24.23 0.47
CA LEU A 174 20.46 24.95 1.71
C LEU A 174 19.15 25.72 1.61
N GLY A 175 18.74 26.13 0.41
CA GLY A 175 17.44 26.73 0.13
C GLY A 175 16.25 25.85 0.57
N ILE A 176 16.42 24.52 0.64
CA ILE A 176 15.41 23.61 1.21
C ILE A 176 15.20 23.93 2.70
N VAL A 177 16.28 24.21 3.42
CA VAL A 177 16.24 24.55 4.86
C VAL A 177 15.56 25.91 5.06
N ASP A 178 15.90 26.88 4.21
CA ASP A 178 15.33 28.23 4.29
C ASP A 178 13.84 28.23 3.94
N THR A 179 13.43 27.47 2.93
CA THR A 179 12.01 27.22 2.61
C THR A 179 11.27 26.66 3.82
N CYS A 180 11.78 25.61 4.45
CA CYS A 180 11.12 24.99 5.62
C CYS A 180 11.03 25.96 6.79
N ARG A 181 12.10 26.72 7.07
CA ARG A 181 12.14 27.74 8.13
C ARG A 181 11.14 28.87 7.85
N GLY A 182 11.13 29.37 6.61
CA GLY A 182 10.20 30.42 6.17
C GLY A 182 8.75 30.01 6.31
N LEU A 183 8.39 28.80 5.87
CA LEU A 183 7.03 28.27 6.01
C LEU A 183 6.61 28.16 7.49
N GLN A 184 7.48 27.63 8.36
CA GLN A 184 7.20 27.54 9.80
C GLN A 184 7.04 28.90 10.46
N GLN A 185 7.83 29.89 10.05
CA GLN A 185 7.76 31.25 10.58
C GLN A 185 6.49 31.98 10.14
N GLN A 186 6.17 31.92 8.85
CA GLN A 186 5.04 32.62 8.25
C GLN A 186 3.67 31.98 8.52
N CYS A 187 3.65 30.74 9.04
CA CYS A 187 2.43 30.05 9.46
C CYS A 187 2.24 30.02 10.99
N ARG A 188 3.04 30.76 11.76
CA ARG A 188 3.00 30.75 13.24
C ARG A 188 1.66 31.15 13.83
N ASP A 189 0.99 32.09 13.19
CA ASP A 189 -0.34 32.60 13.55
C ASP A 189 -1.43 31.52 13.48
N LEU A 190 -1.27 30.52 12.61
CA LEU A 190 -2.18 29.39 12.43
C LEU A 190 -1.84 28.18 13.32
N GLY A 191 -0.72 28.22 14.05
CA GLY A 191 -0.29 27.16 14.94
C GLY A 191 1.03 26.52 14.54
N ARG A 192 1.30 25.30 15.07
CA ARG A 192 2.57 24.59 14.83
C ARG A 192 2.53 23.74 13.56
N LEU A 193 3.18 24.19 12.52
CA LEU A 193 3.38 23.43 11.29
C LEU A 193 4.44 22.32 11.51
N GLN A 194 4.06 21.07 11.23
CA GLN A 194 4.95 19.91 11.20
C GLN A 194 5.25 19.52 9.75
N LEU A 195 6.51 19.38 9.41
CA LEU A 195 6.96 19.02 8.08
C LEU A 195 7.61 17.63 8.07
N ASN A 196 7.14 16.77 7.16
CA ASN A 196 7.78 15.50 6.87
C ASN A 196 8.45 15.63 5.50
N LEU A 197 9.77 15.69 5.46
CA LEU A 197 10.53 15.83 4.23
C LEU A 197 10.93 14.46 3.70
N THR A 198 10.80 14.26 2.40
CA THR A 198 11.46 13.18 1.66
C THR A 198 12.45 13.82 0.71
N ILE A 199 13.73 13.52 0.89
CA ILE A 199 14.83 13.99 0.07
C ILE A 199 15.26 12.84 -0.83
N SER A 200 14.95 12.95 -2.11
CA SER A 200 15.33 11.97 -3.13
C SER A 200 16.61 12.40 -3.82
N ASN A 201 17.44 11.43 -4.19
CA ASN A 201 18.54 11.68 -5.10
C ASN A 201 17.98 11.74 -6.53
N PHE A 202 18.43 12.69 -7.33
CA PHE A 202 18.04 12.73 -8.73
C PHE A 202 18.62 11.53 -9.48
N THR A 203 17.77 10.80 -10.19
CA THR A 203 18.15 9.74 -11.11
C THR A 203 17.60 10.07 -12.49
N PRO A 204 18.43 10.20 -13.51
CA PRO A 204 17.98 10.56 -14.86
C PRO A 204 17.04 9.50 -15.43
N LYS A 205 16.11 9.94 -16.27
CA LYS A 205 15.16 9.06 -16.93
C LYS A 205 15.23 9.23 -18.45
N PRO A 206 15.15 8.13 -19.23
CA PRO A 206 15.06 8.20 -20.69
C PRO A 206 13.96 9.15 -21.17
N HIS A 207 14.15 9.74 -22.34
CA HIS A 207 13.19 10.66 -22.98
C HIS A 207 12.81 11.88 -22.15
N THR A 208 13.71 12.37 -21.30
CA THR A 208 13.58 13.62 -20.56
C THR A 208 14.72 14.58 -20.89
N PRO A 209 14.54 15.90 -20.76
CA PRO A 209 15.64 16.86 -20.92
C PRO A 209 16.86 16.54 -20.05
N PHE A 210 16.66 15.93 -18.88
CA PHE A 210 17.72 15.60 -17.94
C PHE A 210 18.36 14.21 -18.14
N GLN A 211 18.03 13.49 -19.22
CA GLN A 211 18.55 12.15 -19.48
C GLN A 211 20.08 12.09 -19.65
N TRP A 212 20.72 13.20 -19.92
CA TRP A 212 22.17 13.32 -20.11
C TRP A 212 22.95 13.71 -18.86
N HIS A 213 22.30 13.84 -17.71
CA HIS A 213 22.94 14.29 -16.47
C HIS A 213 23.10 13.13 -15.47
N SER A 214 24.21 13.16 -14.69
CA SER A 214 24.40 12.27 -13.54
C SER A 214 25.16 13.00 -12.42
N VAL A 215 25.07 12.46 -11.22
CA VAL A 215 25.74 12.99 -10.04
C VAL A 215 26.45 11.84 -9.32
N SER A 216 27.67 12.10 -8.84
CA SER A 216 28.43 11.09 -8.11
C SER A 216 27.76 10.71 -6.78
N THR A 217 27.94 9.46 -6.37
CA THR A 217 27.48 8.98 -5.06
C THR A 217 28.14 9.71 -3.90
N THR A 218 29.38 10.16 -4.07
CA THR A 218 30.11 10.98 -3.11
C THR A 218 29.43 12.33 -2.93
N GLU A 219 29.05 12.97 -4.04
CA GLU A 219 28.37 14.27 -4.01
C GLU A 219 26.98 14.15 -3.38
N PHE A 220 26.21 13.09 -3.66
CA PHE A 220 24.94 12.83 -2.97
C PHE A 220 25.14 12.68 -1.46
N ARG A 221 26.14 11.92 -1.01
CA ARG A 221 26.42 11.77 0.43
C ARG A 221 26.77 13.11 1.06
N ARG A 222 27.59 13.92 0.39
CA ARG A 222 27.99 15.27 0.86
C ARG A 222 26.76 16.17 1.01
N ARG A 223 25.89 16.24 -0.01
CA ARG A 223 24.68 17.07 0.02
C ARG A 223 23.67 16.58 1.05
N GLN A 224 23.49 15.28 1.19
CA GLN A 224 22.66 14.72 2.26
C GLN A 224 23.19 15.09 3.65
N GLN A 225 24.51 15.06 3.84
CA GLN A 225 25.13 15.47 5.10
C GLN A 225 24.95 16.97 5.37
N LEU A 226 25.16 17.80 4.37
CA LEU A 226 24.91 19.25 4.43
C LEU A 226 23.47 19.55 4.91
N LEU A 227 22.48 18.86 4.34
CA LEU A 227 21.09 19.01 4.74
C LEU A 227 20.82 18.50 6.16
N ARG A 228 21.36 17.35 6.56
CA ARG A 228 21.19 16.81 7.91
C ARG A 228 21.69 17.80 8.96
N ASP A 229 22.86 18.36 8.75
CA ASP A 229 23.46 19.32 9.69
C ASP A 229 22.66 20.62 9.75
N ALA A 230 22.21 21.14 8.61
CA ALA A 230 21.46 22.39 8.56
C ALA A 230 20.00 22.26 9.04
N LEU A 231 19.36 21.09 8.90
CA LEU A 231 18.01 20.82 9.40
C LEU A 231 17.98 20.44 10.89
N ARG A 232 19.09 19.96 11.44
CA ARG A 232 19.19 19.48 12.82
C ARG A 232 18.67 20.46 13.89
N PRO A 233 18.90 21.77 13.81
CA PRO A 233 18.40 22.73 14.79
C PRO A 233 16.89 23.02 14.64
N LEU A 234 16.25 22.66 13.55
CA LEU A 234 14.85 22.99 13.28
C LEU A 234 13.92 21.95 13.94
N ARG A 235 13.01 22.43 14.78
CA ARG A 235 12.03 21.56 15.46
C ARG A 235 10.78 21.33 14.60
N GLY A 236 10.19 20.14 14.71
CA GLY A 236 8.95 19.80 13.97
C GLY A 236 9.19 19.40 12.52
N ILE A 237 10.44 19.10 12.16
CA ILE A 237 10.83 18.55 10.87
C ILE A 237 11.31 17.11 11.05
N LYS A 238 10.77 16.20 10.24
CA LYS A 238 11.26 14.83 10.07
C LYS A 238 11.77 14.67 8.64
N THR A 239 12.90 13.99 8.47
CA THR A 239 13.51 13.81 7.15
C THR A 239 13.74 12.33 6.86
N ASN A 240 13.41 11.92 5.63
CA ASN A 240 13.78 10.64 5.05
C ASN A 240 14.68 10.91 3.84
N TYR A 241 15.74 10.15 3.71
CA TYR A 241 16.68 10.25 2.59
C TYR A 241 16.70 8.95 1.81
N THR A 242 16.73 9.05 0.48
CA THR A 242 16.93 7.88 -0.38
C THR A 242 18.35 7.35 -0.20
N ASP A 243 18.53 6.03 -0.12
CA ASP A 243 19.85 5.41 -0.07
C ASP A 243 20.61 5.69 -1.37
N VAL A 244 21.82 6.19 -1.24
CA VAL A 244 22.67 6.56 -2.38
C VAL A 244 23.05 5.33 -3.23
N ARG A 245 23.18 4.16 -2.59
CA ARG A 245 23.51 2.90 -3.28
C ARG A 245 22.37 2.46 -4.20
N LEU A 246 21.13 2.59 -3.71
CA LEU A 246 19.95 2.33 -4.52
C LEU A 246 19.89 3.24 -5.75
N SER A 247 20.16 4.53 -5.57
CA SER A 247 20.19 5.49 -6.67
C SER A 247 21.29 5.18 -7.71
N ALA A 248 22.45 4.69 -7.28
CA ALA A 248 23.53 4.29 -8.19
C ALA A 248 23.14 3.06 -9.03
N VAL A 249 22.52 2.05 -8.42
CA VAL A 249 21.99 0.88 -9.14
C VAL A 249 20.88 1.28 -10.09
N GLU A 250 19.97 2.15 -9.66
CA GLU A 250 18.87 2.67 -10.50
C GLU A 250 19.38 3.44 -11.72
N ASP A 251 20.38 4.31 -11.55
CA ASP A 251 21.02 5.04 -12.65
C ASP A 251 21.73 4.07 -13.62
N PHE A 252 22.45 3.09 -13.09
CA PHE A 252 23.14 2.08 -13.90
C PHE A 252 22.15 1.26 -14.74
N VAL A 253 21.07 0.78 -14.16
CA VAL A 253 20.03 0.04 -14.87
C VAL A 253 19.30 0.93 -15.86
N GLY A 254 18.97 2.16 -15.49
CA GLY A 254 18.25 3.12 -16.33
C GLY A 254 19.04 3.57 -17.57
N ARG A 255 20.39 3.50 -17.53
CA ARG A 255 21.29 3.81 -18.67
C ARG A 255 21.77 2.57 -19.42
N GLY A 256 21.37 1.41 -18.95
CA GLY A 256 21.84 0.15 -19.50
C GLY A 256 21.18 -0.23 -20.82
N ASP A 257 21.73 -1.25 -21.42
CA ASP A 257 21.21 -1.89 -22.63
C ASP A 257 20.93 -3.39 -22.39
N ARG A 258 20.74 -4.16 -23.45
CA ARG A 258 20.41 -5.61 -23.37
C ARG A 258 21.44 -6.44 -22.62
N ARG A 259 22.67 -5.99 -22.46
CA ARG A 259 23.72 -6.67 -21.67
C ARG A 259 23.37 -6.74 -20.19
N LEU A 260 22.43 -5.91 -19.72
CA LEU A 260 21.96 -5.97 -18.33
C LEU A 260 20.98 -7.11 -18.03
N ALA A 261 20.36 -7.71 -19.03
CA ALA A 261 19.39 -8.79 -18.79
C ALA A 261 19.99 -9.95 -17.95
N PRO A 262 21.15 -10.54 -18.30
CA PRO A 262 21.79 -11.56 -17.47
C PRO A 262 22.28 -11.02 -16.12
N VAL A 263 22.64 -9.74 -16.01
CA VAL A 263 23.03 -9.13 -14.73
C VAL A 263 21.84 -9.05 -13.77
N ILE A 264 20.67 -8.63 -14.26
CA ILE A 264 19.42 -8.59 -13.48
C ILE A 264 19.06 -9.99 -12.96
N GLU A 265 19.14 -11.01 -13.84
CA GLU A 265 18.86 -12.40 -13.46
C GLU A 265 19.86 -12.91 -12.42
N ALA A 266 21.16 -12.64 -12.60
CA ALA A 266 22.21 -13.05 -11.66
C ALA A 266 22.03 -12.37 -10.29
N ALA A 267 21.75 -11.06 -10.27
CA ALA A 267 21.47 -10.33 -9.03
C ALA A 267 20.26 -10.91 -8.29
N TRP A 268 19.17 -11.20 -9.01
CA TRP A 268 18.00 -11.84 -8.43
C TRP A 268 18.32 -13.23 -7.85
N ARG A 269 19.03 -14.07 -8.57
CA ARG A 269 19.47 -15.40 -8.08
C ARG A 269 20.39 -15.32 -6.86
N ALA A 270 21.20 -14.25 -6.77
CA ALA A 270 22.04 -13.97 -5.60
C ALA A 270 21.26 -13.36 -4.42
N GLY A 271 19.94 -13.16 -4.54
CA GLY A 271 19.05 -12.71 -3.48
C GLY A 271 18.70 -11.23 -3.50
N ALA A 272 18.96 -10.50 -4.61
CA ALA A 272 18.37 -9.20 -4.82
C ALA A 272 16.86 -9.33 -4.96
N GLY A 273 16.12 -8.41 -4.34
CA GLY A 273 14.68 -8.36 -4.32
C GLY A 273 14.20 -7.49 -3.18
N LEU A 274 13.11 -6.78 -3.39
CA LEU A 274 12.62 -5.75 -2.47
C LEU A 274 13.71 -4.69 -2.16
N ASP A 275 14.44 -4.28 -3.18
CA ASP A 275 15.68 -3.50 -3.09
C ASP A 275 15.50 -2.16 -2.34
N ALA A 276 14.30 -1.56 -2.45
CA ALA A 276 13.94 -0.33 -1.76
C ALA A 276 13.58 -0.53 -0.27
N TRP A 277 13.51 -1.77 0.23
CA TRP A 277 13.18 -2.06 1.62
C TRP A 277 14.45 -2.03 2.46
N PHE A 278 14.38 -1.33 3.58
CA PHE A 278 15.52 -1.14 4.48
C PHE A 278 16.16 -2.47 4.91
N GLU A 279 15.33 -3.48 5.20
CA GLU A 279 15.78 -4.80 5.64
C GLU A 279 16.50 -5.60 4.54
N SER A 280 16.27 -5.25 3.28
CA SER A 280 16.86 -5.93 2.12
C SER A 280 18.04 -5.18 1.52
N ALA A 281 18.24 -3.92 1.85
CA ALA A 281 19.14 -3.00 1.16
C ALA A 281 20.59 -3.52 1.07
N ASP A 282 21.16 -4.02 2.17
CA ASP A 282 22.55 -4.51 2.19
C ASP A 282 22.74 -5.77 1.36
N ARG A 283 21.81 -6.73 1.49
CA ARG A 283 21.83 -7.98 0.71
C ARG A 283 21.64 -7.69 -0.78
N SER A 284 20.66 -6.87 -1.12
CA SER A 284 20.38 -6.52 -2.50
C SER A 284 21.53 -5.78 -3.16
N HIS A 285 22.13 -4.81 -2.47
CA HIS A 285 23.29 -4.09 -3.00
C HIS A 285 24.48 -5.02 -3.23
N ALA A 286 24.77 -5.93 -2.31
CA ALA A 286 25.85 -6.90 -2.49
C ALA A 286 25.58 -7.85 -3.69
N ALA A 287 24.35 -8.31 -3.86
CA ALA A 287 23.95 -9.14 -4.99
C ALA A 287 24.08 -8.40 -6.33
N TRP A 288 23.64 -7.14 -6.39
CA TRP A 288 23.80 -6.30 -7.59
C TRP A 288 25.27 -6.06 -7.94
N THR A 289 26.07 -5.62 -6.98
CA THR A 289 27.50 -5.32 -7.24
C THR A 289 28.28 -6.56 -7.65
N GLY A 290 28.01 -7.73 -7.03
CA GLY A 290 28.59 -9.01 -7.45
C GLY A 290 28.22 -9.37 -8.88
N ALA A 291 26.93 -9.33 -9.24
CA ALA A 291 26.48 -9.65 -10.60
C ALA A 291 27.04 -8.68 -11.66
N ILE A 292 27.20 -7.39 -11.34
CA ILE A 292 27.79 -6.38 -12.21
C ILE A 292 29.28 -6.67 -12.45
N GLU A 293 30.03 -7.03 -11.40
CA GLU A 293 31.47 -7.39 -11.52
C GLU A 293 31.65 -8.68 -12.32
N ASP A 294 30.87 -9.72 -12.04
CA ASP A 294 30.92 -11.02 -12.73
C ASP A 294 30.61 -10.87 -14.25
N ALA A 295 29.76 -9.92 -14.61
CA ALA A 295 29.47 -9.59 -16.00
C ALA A 295 30.54 -8.73 -16.68
N GLY A 296 31.61 -8.35 -15.98
CA GLY A 296 32.67 -7.46 -16.50
C GLY A 296 32.23 -6.00 -16.67
N LEU A 297 31.13 -5.59 -16.05
CA LEU A 297 30.56 -4.23 -16.15
C LEU A 297 30.95 -3.33 -14.97
N GLY A 298 31.77 -3.81 -14.04
CA GLY A 298 32.18 -3.07 -12.85
C GLY A 298 32.86 -1.73 -13.15
N GLY A 299 33.65 -1.63 -14.25
CA GLY A 299 34.23 -0.37 -14.70
C GLY A 299 33.19 0.68 -15.08
N SER A 300 32.14 0.26 -15.81
CA SER A 300 31.05 1.15 -16.22
C SER A 300 30.21 1.58 -15.00
N TYR A 301 29.97 0.68 -14.05
CA TYR A 301 29.27 1.01 -12.82
C TYR A 301 30.05 2.04 -11.98
N ARG A 302 31.35 1.85 -11.80
CA ARG A 302 32.20 2.81 -11.07
C ARG A 302 32.26 4.18 -11.76
N ALA A 303 32.26 4.22 -13.10
CA ALA A 303 32.22 5.49 -13.83
C ALA A 303 30.92 6.28 -13.53
N LEU A 304 29.78 5.60 -13.43
CA LEU A 304 28.52 6.22 -13.00
C LEU A 304 28.58 6.67 -11.53
N GLU A 305 29.12 5.84 -10.64
CA GLU A 305 29.30 6.21 -9.24
C GLU A 305 30.18 7.47 -9.06
N MET A 306 31.10 7.73 -9.97
CA MET A 306 31.94 8.93 -10.00
C MET A 306 31.25 10.14 -10.65
N GLY A 307 30.10 9.98 -11.27
CA GLY A 307 29.36 11.09 -11.89
C GLY A 307 29.99 11.59 -13.17
N GLY A 308 30.48 10.68 -14.03
CA GLY A 308 31.23 11.02 -15.23
C GLY A 308 30.47 11.77 -16.34
N TRP A 309 29.21 12.13 -16.12
CA TRP A 309 28.36 12.81 -17.10
C TRP A 309 27.84 14.13 -16.51
N SER A 310 28.44 15.24 -16.95
CA SER A 310 28.06 16.57 -16.48
C SER A 310 27.53 17.44 -17.61
N ALA A 311 26.21 17.48 -17.76
CA ALA A 311 25.54 18.37 -18.69
C ALA A 311 25.83 19.86 -18.39
N ALA A 312 26.00 20.22 -17.11
CA ALA A 312 26.32 21.57 -16.70
C ALA A 312 27.74 22.00 -17.16
N GLU A 313 28.71 21.08 -17.15
CA GLU A 313 30.05 21.33 -17.65
C GLU A 313 30.04 21.51 -19.18
N ALA A 314 29.39 20.60 -19.91
CA ALA A 314 29.23 20.71 -21.37
C ALA A 314 28.53 22.01 -21.78
N PHE A 315 27.57 22.48 -21.02
CA PHE A 315 26.93 23.78 -21.23
C PHE A 315 27.90 24.95 -21.01
N ALA A 316 28.68 24.90 -19.94
CA ALA A 316 29.64 25.97 -19.61
C ALA A 316 30.77 26.07 -20.62
N THR A 317 31.21 24.96 -21.24
CA THR A 317 32.24 24.92 -22.29
C THR A 317 31.69 25.20 -23.69
N GLY A 318 30.38 25.25 -23.88
CA GLY A 318 29.73 25.42 -25.19
C GLY A 318 29.56 24.12 -25.98
N ASP A 319 29.90 22.96 -25.40
CA ASP A 319 29.91 21.65 -26.08
C ASP A 319 28.56 20.88 -25.91
N LEU A 320 27.50 21.54 -25.41
CA LEU A 320 26.25 20.89 -25.06
C LEU A 320 25.58 20.18 -26.25
N GLU A 321 25.64 20.78 -27.44
CA GLU A 321 25.02 20.22 -28.64
C GLU A 321 25.70 18.89 -29.03
N ASP A 322 27.03 18.87 -29.08
CA ASP A 322 27.80 17.65 -29.39
C ASP A 322 27.66 16.60 -28.28
N PHE A 323 27.59 17.02 -27.02
CA PHE A 323 27.32 16.15 -25.89
C PHE A 323 25.96 15.43 -26.02
N CYS A 324 24.91 16.15 -26.41
CA CYS A 324 23.57 15.59 -26.58
C CYS A 324 23.40 14.77 -27.87
N ARG A 325 24.26 14.91 -28.87
CA ARG A 325 24.23 14.09 -30.09
C ARG A 325 24.70 12.67 -29.89
N GLN A 326 25.36 12.34 -28.78
CA GLN A 326 25.83 10.99 -28.52
C GLN A 326 24.66 10.00 -28.49
N PRO A 327 24.83 8.78 -29.05
CA PRO A 327 23.77 7.78 -29.06
C PRO A 327 23.45 7.31 -27.65
N LEU A 328 22.14 7.19 -27.37
CA LEU A 328 21.65 6.68 -26.12
C LEU A 328 21.04 5.27 -26.36
N PRO A 329 21.07 4.37 -25.37
CA PRO A 329 20.56 3.01 -25.51
C PRO A 329 19.09 2.91 -25.96
N TRP A 330 18.31 3.94 -25.72
CA TRP A 330 16.87 4.03 -26.02
C TRP A 330 16.53 4.88 -27.24
N ASP A 331 17.49 5.38 -27.99
CA ASP A 331 17.23 6.20 -29.21
C ASP A 331 16.44 5.48 -30.30
N HIS A 332 16.36 4.15 -30.24
CA HIS A 332 15.57 3.33 -31.15
C HIS A 332 14.08 3.29 -30.78
N ILE A 333 13.67 3.88 -29.64
CA ILE A 333 12.29 3.94 -29.18
C ILE A 333 11.75 5.34 -29.48
N ASP A 334 10.80 5.41 -30.40
CA ASP A 334 10.09 6.65 -30.70
C ASP A 334 9.01 6.90 -29.62
N SER A 335 9.17 7.98 -28.88
CA SER A 335 8.21 8.44 -27.86
C SER A 335 7.32 9.57 -28.37
N GLY A 336 7.48 9.99 -29.62
CA GLY A 336 6.86 11.17 -30.21
C GLY A 336 7.49 12.51 -29.74
N VAL A 337 8.39 12.50 -28.73
CA VAL A 337 9.12 13.70 -28.31
C VAL A 337 10.45 13.79 -29.03
N ASP A 338 10.69 14.92 -29.68
CA ASP A 338 11.89 15.16 -30.46
C ASP A 338 13.15 15.18 -29.57
N LYS A 339 14.15 14.35 -29.89
CA LYS A 339 15.44 14.34 -29.16
C LYS A 339 16.14 15.69 -29.23
N ALA A 340 16.05 16.37 -30.39
CA ALA A 340 16.63 17.72 -30.55
C ALA A 340 15.94 18.73 -29.63
N TRP A 341 14.61 18.65 -29.51
CA TRP A 341 13.86 19.49 -28.57
C TRP A 341 14.25 19.22 -27.10
N LEU A 342 14.49 17.94 -26.72
CA LEU A 342 14.95 17.60 -25.36
C LEU A 342 16.33 18.22 -25.07
N ALA A 343 17.25 18.23 -26.06
CA ALA A 343 18.56 18.85 -25.93
C ALA A 343 18.48 20.39 -25.82
N GLU A 344 17.66 21.01 -26.65
CA GLU A 344 17.38 22.46 -26.57
C GLU A 344 16.77 22.85 -25.22
N ASP A 345 15.81 22.04 -24.70
CA ASP A 345 15.20 22.31 -23.41
C ASP A 345 16.16 22.07 -22.22
N LEU A 346 17.14 21.18 -22.35
CA LEU A 346 18.25 21.09 -21.40
C LEU A 346 19.09 22.40 -21.38
N GLY A 347 19.36 22.96 -22.55
CA GLY A 347 20.05 24.27 -22.65
C GLY A 347 19.24 25.38 -21.96
N ARG A 348 17.92 25.45 -22.22
CA ARG A 348 17.01 26.37 -21.53
C ARG A 348 17.03 26.16 -20.02
N ALA A 349 17.02 24.90 -19.56
CA ALA A 349 17.11 24.57 -18.14
C ALA A 349 18.36 25.14 -17.49
N LEU A 350 19.53 24.91 -18.07
CA LEU A 350 20.80 25.38 -17.51
C LEU A 350 20.90 26.92 -17.50
N ALA A 351 20.17 27.60 -18.39
CA ALA A 351 19.97 29.05 -18.37
C ALA A 351 18.85 29.51 -17.41
N ALA A 352 18.22 28.58 -16.63
CA ALA A 352 17.07 28.85 -15.77
C ALA A 352 15.85 29.45 -16.52
N ALA A 353 15.74 29.22 -17.82
CA ALA A 353 14.61 29.65 -18.61
C ALA A 353 13.45 28.64 -18.51
N VAL A 354 12.23 29.13 -18.35
CA VAL A 354 11.02 28.30 -18.23
C VAL A 354 10.39 28.01 -19.59
N VAL A 355 9.66 26.90 -19.67
CA VAL A 355 8.84 26.50 -20.82
C VAL A 355 7.37 26.56 -20.41
N PRO A 356 6.48 27.11 -21.25
CA PRO A 356 5.07 27.25 -20.92
C PRO A 356 4.36 25.91 -20.81
N ASP A 357 3.27 25.88 -20.03
CA ASP A 357 2.33 24.75 -20.02
C ASP A 357 1.48 24.77 -21.29
N CYS A 358 1.70 23.80 -22.18
CA CYS A 358 1.06 23.81 -23.49
C CYS A 358 -0.44 23.47 -23.48
N SER A 359 -1.03 23.11 -22.32
CA SER A 359 -2.49 23.06 -22.17
C SER A 359 -3.12 24.44 -21.98
N PHE A 360 -2.36 25.45 -21.48
CA PHE A 360 -2.92 26.72 -21.01
C PHE A 360 -2.20 27.96 -21.57
N GLU A 361 -0.91 27.86 -21.87
CA GLU A 361 -0.04 29.02 -22.11
C GLU A 361 0.58 29.07 -23.51
N GLY A 362 0.38 28.01 -24.31
CA GLY A 362 0.89 27.92 -25.68
C GLY A 362 1.81 26.73 -25.92
N CYS A 363 1.99 26.38 -27.19
CA CYS A 363 2.75 25.19 -27.60
C CYS A 363 4.26 25.36 -27.36
N SER A 364 4.89 24.31 -26.79
CA SER A 364 6.35 24.21 -26.61
C SER A 364 7.09 23.56 -27.79
N SER A 365 6.38 23.16 -28.84
CA SER A 365 6.90 22.57 -30.07
C SER A 365 7.73 21.28 -29.85
N CYS A 366 7.31 20.41 -28.92
CA CYS A 366 8.03 19.19 -28.55
C CYS A 366 7.93 18.03 -29.57
N GLY A 367 7.19 18.20 -30.66
CA GLY A 367 7.02 17.21 -31.73
C GLY A 367 5.79 16.28 -31.57
N VAL A 368 5.24 16.13 -30.37
CA VAL A 368 4.22 15.08 -30.06
C VAL A 368 2.88 15.29 -30.74
N CYS A 369 2.38 16.55 -30.77
CA CYS A 369 1.03 16.82 -31.26
C CYS A 369 0.94 16.74 -32.77
N GLY A 370 -0.04 15.99 -33.29
CA GLY A 370 -0.24 15.79 -34.73
C GLY A 370 -1.35 14.81 -35.05
N PRO A 371 -1.49 14.40 -36.33
CA PRO A 371 -2.59 13.53 -36.75
C PRO A 371 -2.62 12.18 -36.04
N GLU A 372 -1.48 11.64 -35.65
CA GLU A 372 -1.38 10.31 -35.04
C GLU A 372 -1.73 10.33 -33.54
N LEU A 373 -1.21 11.29 -32.79
CA LEU A 373 -1.37 11.36 -31.34
C LEU A 373 -2.45 12.37 -30.90
N GLY A 374 -2.93 13.21 -31.83
CA GLY A 374 -3.92 14.26 -31.55
C GLY A 374 -3.32 15.47 -30.83
N HIS A 375 -4.17 16.19 -30.12
CA HIS A 375 -3.83 17.42 -29.40
C HIS A 375 -4.28 17.33 -27.95
N ASN A 376 -3.87 18.31 -27.14
CA ASN A 376 -4.37 18.45 -25.77
C ASN A 376 -5.89 18.64 -25.77
N VAL A 377 -6.58 17.91 -24.92
CA VAL A 377 -8.02 18.06 -24.68
C VAL A 377 -8.20 18.56 -23.26
N VAL A 378 -8.64 19.82 -23.13
CA VAL A 378 -8.98 20.45 -21.85
C VAL A 378 -10.48 20.73 -21.86
N ILE A 379 -11.19 20.14 -20.91
CA ILE A 379 -12.65 20.29 -20.81
C ILE A 379 -12.96 21.49 -19.94
N PRO A 380 -13.81 22.43 -20.42
CA PRO A 380 -14.28 23.55 -19.61
C PRO A 380 -14.98 23.03 -18.33
N PRO A 381 -14.68 23.62 -17.16
CA PRO A 381 -15.25 23.13 -15.92
C PRO A 381 -16.76 23.46 -15.86
N PRO A 382 -17.61 22.49 -15.45
CA PRO A 382 -19.00 22.78 -15.15
C PRO A 382 -19.12 23.64 -13.88
N PRO A 383 -20.27 24.29 -13.63
CA PRO A 383 -20.52 24.99 -12.39
C PRO A 383 -20.35 24.09 -11.18
N VAL A 384 -19.69 24.57 -10.14
CA VAL A 384 -19.53 23.82 -8.88
C VAL A 384 -20.88 23.77 -8.17
N PRO A 385 -21.45 22.58 -7.89
CA PRO A 385 -22.72 22.48 -7.18
C PRO A 385 -22.57 22.92 -5.72
N PRO A 386 -23.64 23.36 -5.06
CA PRO A 386 -23.59 23.69 -3.65
C PRO A 386 -23.29 22.41 -2.83
N PRO A 387 -22.35 22.47 -1.87
CA PRO A 387 -22.05 21.33 -1.02
C PRO A 387 -23.23 21.04 -0.08
N LEU A 388 -23.67 19.78 -0.04
CA LEU A 388 -24.64 19.34 0.93
C LEU A 388 -23.99 19.22 2.33
N PRO A 389 -24.77 19.41 3.41
CA PRO A 389 -24.25 19.19 4.76
C PRO A 389 -23.77 17.74 4.92
N PRO A 390 -22.66 17.51 5.65
CA PRO A 390 -22.19 16.16 5.90
C PRO A 390 -23.28 15.32 6.58
N ARG A 391 -23.55 14.14 6.04
CA ARG A 391 -24.43 13.15 6.68
C ARG A 391 -23.56 12.11 7.37
N ALA A 392 -23.86 11.88 8.65
CA ALA A 392 -23.27 10.76 9.36
C ALA A 392 -23.94 9.45 8.86
N PRO A 393 -23.17 8.36 8.69
CA PRO A 393 -23.78 7.07 8.36
C PRO A 393 -24.72 6.64 9.49
N ALA A 394 -25.75 5.85 9.15
CA ALA A 394 -26.75 5.37 10.10
C ALA A 394 -26.09 4.59 11.25
N SER A 395 -26.20 5.10 12.48
CA SER A 395 -25.57 4.51 13.67
C SER A 395 -26.57 3.85 14.64
N GLU A 396 -27.88 4.00 14.36
CA GLU A 396 -28.94 3.33 15.12
C GLU A 396 -28.82 1.81 14.99
N ARG A 397 -29.21 1.11 16.05
CA ARG A 397 -29.23 -0.35 16.08
C ARG A 397 -30.69 -0.79 16.26
N VAL A 398 -31.31 -1.23 15.18
CA VAL A 398 -32.71 -1.62 15.15
C VAL A 398 -32.86 -3.13 15.32
N CYS A 399 -32.04 -3.92 14.65
CA CYS A 399 -31.99 -5.35 14.81
C CYS A 399 -30.58 -5.91 14.69
N ARG A 400 -30.39 -7.11 15.27
CA ARG A 400 -29.16 -7.91 15.15
C ARG A 400 -29.49 -9.25 14.52
N LEU A 401 -28.73 -9.62 13.51
CA LEU A 401 -28.78 -10.96 12.93
C LEU A 401 -27.44 -11.67 13.21
N ARG A 402 -27.56 -12.92 13.62
CA ARG A 402 -26.45 -13.85 13.84
C ARG A 402 -26.42 -14.86 12.72
N PHE A 403 -25.27 -14.97 12.08
CA PHE A 403 -25.00 -15.91 11.00
C PHE A 403 -24.04 -16.99 11.45
N ALA A 404 -24.31 -18.23 11.10
CA ALA A 404 -23.32 -19.27 11.07
C ALA A 404 -22.70 -19.29 9.67
N PHE A 405 -21.37 -19.44 9.58
CA PHE A 405 -20.69 -19.47 8.28
C PHE A 405 -19.53 -20.46 8.25
N ALA A 406 -19.19 -20.93 7.05
CA ALA A 406 -17.98 -21.69 6.78
C ALA A 406 -17.00 -20.84 5.96
N LYS A 407 -15.71 -21.00 6.22
CA LYS A 407 -14.60 -20.41 5.47
C LYS A 407 -13.61 -21.52 5.11
N THR A 408 -13.53 -21.87 3.84
CA THR A 408 -12.82 -23.07 3.36
C THR A 408 -11.95 -22.75 2.14
N GLY A 409 -11.26 -23.74 1.61
CA GLY A 409 -10.49 -23.65 0.38
C GLY A 409 -9.40 -22.58 0.42
N SER A 410 -9.27 -21.82 -0.66
CA SER A 410 -8.27 -20.77 -0.78
C SER A 410 -8.44 -19.64 0.25
N LEU A 411 -9.66 -19.41 0.73
CA LEU A 411 -9.91 -18.40 1.77
C LEU A 411 -9.33 -18.77 3.13
N ALA A 412 -8.97 -20.03 3.39
CA ALA A 412 -8.19 -20.38 4.59
C ALA A 412 -6.85 -19.62 4.64
N LEU A 413 -6.30 -19.26 3.49
CA LEU A 413 -5.01 -18.56 3.34
C LEU A 413 -5.09 -17.03 3.51
N ILE A 414 -6.27 -16.47 3.78
CA ILE A 414 -6.40 -15.03 4.11
C ILE A 414 -6.47 -14.81 5.62
N SER A 415 -5.94 -13.67 6.07
CA SER A 415 -5.93 -13.31 7.49
C SER A 415 -7.33 -13.01 8.04
N HIS A 416 -7.44 -12.96 9.37
CA HIS A 416 -8.69 -12.53 10.00
C HIS A 416 -9.09 -11.10 9.60
N LEU A 417 -8.14 -10.18 9.51
CA LEU A 417 -8.42 -8.79 9.09
C LEU A 417 -8.87 -8.71 7.64
N ASP A 418 -8.29 -9.53 6.75
CA ASP A 418 -8.73 -9.60 5.36
C ASP A 418 -10.13 -10.23 5.25
N THR A 419 -10.44 -11.21 6.10
CA THR A 419 -11.81 -11.78 6.19
C THR A 419 -12.83 -10.70 6.59
N LEU A 420 -12.50 -9.83 7.56
CA LEU A 420 -13.36 -8.71 7.94
C LEU A 420 -13.56 -7.73 6.78
N ARG A 421 -12.50 -7.36 6.06
CA ARG A 421 -12.57 -6.49 4.87
C ARG A 421 -13.42 -7.10 3.75
N LEU A 422 -13.26 -8.40 3.51
CA LEU A 422 -14.07 -9.12 2.53
C LEU A 422 -15.57 -9.05 2.89
N LEU A 423 -15.90 -9.28 4.16
CA LEU A 423 -17.28 -9.18 4.67
C LEU A 423 -17.81 -7.74 4.58
N GLU A 424 -17.02 -6.73 4.95
CA GLU A 424 -17.38 -5.31 4.83
C GLU A 424 -17.70 -4.92 3.39
N ARG A 425 -16.90 -5.36 2.43
CA ARG A 425 -17.13 -5.10 1.01
C ARG A 425 -18.38 -5.81 0.50
N ALA A 426 -18.58 -7.05 0.88
CA ALA A 426 -19.81 -7.80 0.53
C ALA A 426 -21.06 -7.14 1.11
N LEU A 427 -21.00 -6.66 2.35
CA LEU A 427 -22.10 -5.90 2.99
C LEU A 427 -22.44 -4.63 2.21
N ARG A 428 -21.44 -3.87 1.76
CA ARG A 428 -21.69 -2.67 0.95
C ARG A 428 -22.34 -3.01 -0.39
N ARG A 429 -21.89 -4.06 -1.07
CA ARG A 429 -22.47 -4.51 -2.35
C ARG A 429 -23.89 -5.05 -2.17
N SER A 430 -24.17 -5.71 -1.06
CA SER A 430 -25.50 -6.28 -0.79
C SER A 430 -26.61 -5.23 -0.65
N GLY A 431 -26.24 -3.95 -0.41
CA GLY A 431 -27.19 -2.86 -0.18
C GLY A 431 -28.08 -3.06 1.06
N LEU A 432 -27.66 -3.89 2.02
CA LEU A 432 -28.35 -4.05 3.29
C LEU A 432 -28.16 -2.80 4.18
N PRO A 433 -29.16 -2.40 4.98
CA PRO A 433 -29.10 -1.20 5.82
C PRO A 433 -28.25 -1.43 7.07
N VAL A 434 -26.94 -1.58 6.90
CA VAL A 434 -25.98 -1.89 7.97
C VAL A 434 -25.86 -0.70 8.93
N SER A 435 -25.82 -0.97 10.24
CA SER A 435 -25.55 0.03 11.26
C SER A 435 -24.04 0.26 11.39
N PHE A 436 -23.62 1.53 11.57
CA PHE A 436 -22.22 1.92 11.72
C PHE A 436 -21.91 2.32 13.18
N THR A 437 -20.64 2.24 13.55
CA THR A 437 -20.15 2.81 14.81
C THR A 437 -20.17 4.34 14.74
N GLY A 438 -20.32 5.00 15.89
CA GLY A 438 -20.13 6.45 15.98
C GLY A 438 -18.64 6.84 15.95
N GLY A 439 -18.36 8.16 15.84
CA GLY A 439 -17.01 8.73 15.93
C GLY A 439 -16.41 9.11 14.58
N PHE A 440 -15.10 9.37 14.58
CA PHE A 440 -14.37 9.90 13.40
C PHE A 440 -14.11 8.86 12.29
N HIS A 441 -14.22 7.57 12.60
CA HIS A 441 -14.02 6.48 11.65
C HIS A 441 -15.15 5.46 11.79
N PRO A 442 -16.34 5.75 11.27
CA PRO A 442 -17.46 4.83 11.34
C PRO A 442 -17.13 3.53 10.60
N LEU A 443 -17.27 2.40 11.29
CA LEU A 443 -17.12 1.06 10.72
C LEU A 443 -18.47 0.33 10.79
N PRO A 444 -18.77 -0.58 9.85
CA PRO A 444 -19.92 -1.48 9.98
C PRO A 444 -19.88 -2.21 11.32
N ARG A 445 -21.03 -2.33 11.98
CA ARG A 445 -21.15 -3.11 13.23
C ARG A 445 -21.19 -4.60 12.91
N LEU A 446 -20.00 -5.13 12.70
CA LEU A 446 -19.71 -6.50 12.34
C LEU A 446 -18.83 -7.11 13.43
N GLN A 447 -19.21 -8.27 13.98
CA GLN A 447 -18.44 -8.98 14.99
C GLN A 447 -18.33 -10.46 14.65
N VAL A 448 -17.11 -10.93 14.38
CA VAL A 448 -16.78 -12.36 14.27
C VAL A 448 -16.47 -12.89 15.67
N ALA A 449 -16.95 -14.09 16.00
CA ALA A 449 -16.87 -14.65 17.34
C ALA A 449 -15.42 -14.83 17.84
N LEU A 450 -14.58 -15.48 17.05
CA LEU A 450 -13.18 -15.74 17.40
C LEU A 450 -12.32 -15.72 16.12
N PRO A 451 -11.18 -15.00 16.09
CA PRO A 451 -10.28 -15.01 14.94
C PRO A 451 -9.91 -16.44 14.53
N LEU A 452 -9.99 -16.71 13.22
CA LEU A 452 -9.53 -17.96 12.64
C LEU A 452 -8.06 -17.78 12.23
N PRO A 453 -7.13 -18.68 12.68
CA PRO A 453 -5.73 -18.59 12.30
C PRO A 453 -5.53 -18.72 10.78
N LEU A 454 -4.46 -18.14 10.26
CA LEU A 454 -4.08 -18.27 8.86
C LEU A 454 -3.79 -19.75 8.52
N GLY A 455 -4.27 -20.21 7.37
CA GLY A 455 -4.14 -21.59 6.91
C GLY A 455 -5.15 -22.57 7.51
N VAL A 456 -6.10 -22.08 8.33
CA VAL A 456 -7.11 -22.90 8.98
C VAL A 456 -8.47 -22.72 8.31
N GLU A 457 -9.12 -23.82 8.00
CA GLU A 457 -10.51 -23.82 7.59
C GLU A 457 -11.45 -23.73 8.80
N GLY A 458 -12.51 -22.94 8.69
CA GLY A 458 -13.62 -22.86 9.65
C GLY A 458 -14.88 -23.45 9.04
N LEU A 459 -15.43 -24.52 9.63
CA LEU A 459 -16.60 -25.18 9.08
C LEU A 459 -17.90 -24.67 9.68
N HIS A 460 -17.85 -24.08 10.88
CA HIS A 460 -19.01 -23.52 11.55
C HIS A 460 -18.57 -22.41 12.51
N GLU A 461 -18.48 -21.21 11.96
CA GLU A 461 -18.07 -19.98 12.61
C GLU A 461 -19.27 -19.08 12.84
N TRP A 462 -19.15 -18.06 13.72
CA TRP A 462 -20.24 -17.15 14.04
C TRP A 462 -19.90 -15.69 13.73
N LEU A 463 -20.91 -14.99 13.20
CA LEU A 463 -20.85 -13.57 12.84
C LEU A 463 -22.13 -12.87 13.31
N ASP A 464 -22.02 -11.78 14.05
CA ASP A 464 -23.12 -10.86 14.35
C ASP A 464 -23.03 -9.61 13.48
N LEU A 465 -24.17 -9.19 12.91
CA LEU A 465 -24.34 -7.95 12.17
C LEU A 465 -25.50 -7.14 12.79
N ASP A 466 -25.24 -5.85 13.05
CA ASP A 466 -26.30 -4.92 13.47
C ASP A 466 -26.78 -4.10 12.26
N PHE A 467 -28.08 -3.90 12.15
CA PHE A 467 -28.74 -3.16 11.09
C PHE A 467 -29.44 -1.90 11.62
N ALA A 468 -29.49 -0.86 10.81
CA ALA A 468 -30.13 0.41 11.11
C ALA A 468 -31.64 0.45 10.79
N ALA A 469 -32.16 -0.60 10.16
CA ALA A 469 -33.58 -0.80 9.88
C ALA A 469 -33.95 -2.29 10.09
N PRO A 470 -35.24 -2.65 10.23
CA PRO A 470 -35.65 -4.04 10.26
C PRO A 470 -35.27 -4.75 8.96
N VAL A 471 -34.73 -5.96 9.09
CA VAL A 471 -34.33 -6.80 7.94
C VAL A 471 -34.83 -8.22 8.22
N ASP A 472 -35.47 -8.81 7.22
CA ASP A 472 -35.85 -10.22 7.27
C ASP A 472 -34.56 -11.09 7.23
N PRO A 473 -34.42 -12.06 8.16
CA PRO A 473 -33.20 -12.86 8.27
C PRO A 473 -32.79 -13.58 6.97
N GLU A 474 -33.73 -14.27 6.32
CA GLU A 474 -33.44 -15.04 5.11
C GLU A 474 -33.11 -14.10 3.94
N THR A 475 -33.82 -13.00 3.78
CA THR A 475 -33.49 -11.97 2.79
C THR A 475 -32.08 -11.42 3.01
N ALA A 476 -31.68 -11.19 4.26
CA ALA A 476 -30.32 -10.75 4.59
C ALA A 476 -29.27 -11.80 4.21
N ARG A 477 -29.53 -13.07 4.51
CA ARG A 477 -28.64 -14.19 4.20
C ARG A 477 -28.47 -14.34 2.67
N GLU A 478 -29.56 -14.34 1.93
CA GLU A 478 -29.54 -14.49 0.47
C GLU A 478 -28.79 -13.33 -0.21
N ARG A 479 -29.11 -12.09 0.15
CA ARG A 479 -28.45 -10.91 -0.43
C ARG A 479 -26.97 -10.86 -0.09
N LEU A 480 -26.59 -11.18 1.14
CA LEU A 480 -25.18 -11.20 1.53
C LEU A 480 -24.43 -12.36 0.85
N GLN A 481 -25.05 -13.57 0.79
CA GLN A 481 -24.44 -14.73 0.14
C GLN A 481 -24.19 -14.51 -1.36
N ALA A 482 -25.05 -13.78 -2.04
CA ALA A 482 -24.87 -13.46 -3.47
C ALA A 482 -23.59 -12.63 -3.74
N GLU A 483 -23.08 -11.94 -2.73
CA GLU A 483 -21.89 -11.08 -2.80
C GLU A 483 -20.62 -11.76 -2.25
N LEU A 484 -20.72 -12.97 -1.73
CA LEU A 484 -19.62 -13.74 -1.14
C LEU A 484 -19.10 -14.82 -2.11
N SER A 485 -17.81 -15.15 -1.96
CA SER A 485 -17.23 -16.33 -2.61
C SER A 485 -17.91 -17.62 -2.14
N PRO A 486 -18.07 -18.64 -2.99
CA PRO A 486 -18.56 -19.96 -2.57
C PRO A 486 -17.76 -20.60 -1.43
N GLU A 487 -16.50 -20.21 -1.24
CA GLU A 487 -15.63 -20.67 -0.16
C GLU A 487 -15.91 -19.98 1.20
N LEU A 488 -16.79 -18.94 1.21
CA LEU A 488 -17.34 -18.33 2.41
C LEU A 488 -18.87 -18.48 2.38
N LEU A 489 -19.35 -19.58 2.94
CA LEU A 489 -20.74 -19.99 2.87
C LEU A 489 -21.49 -19.61 4.14
N LEU A 490 -22.60 -18.89 4.01
CA LEU A 490 -23.52 -18.61 5.11
C LEU A 490 -24.47 -19.82 5.32
N LEU A 491 -24.28 -20.52 6.42
CA LEU A 491 -24.95 -21.78 6.73
C LEU A 491 -26.38 -21.56 7.27
N SER A 492 -26.55 -20.58 8.14
CA SER A 492 -27.83 -20.23 8.76
C SER A 492 -27.82 -18.77 9.21
N VAL A 493 -29.02 -18.25 9.51
CA VAL A 493 -29.22 -16.93 10.10
C VAL A 493 -30.35 -16.96 11.13
N GLN A 494 -30.20 -16.16 12.18
CA GLN A 494 -31.24 -16.00 13.19
C GLN A 494 -31.24 -14.58 13.77
N ALA A 495 -32.43 -14.08 14.14
CA ALA A 495 -32.53 -12.83 14.87
C ALA A 495 -32.10 -13.03 16.33
N VAL A 496 -31.34 -12.07 16.85
CA VAL A 496 -30.82 -12.07 18.22
C VAL A 496 -31.19 -10.74 18.89
N PRO A 497 -31.73 -10.76 20.14
CA PRO A 497 -32.02 -9.52 20.86
C PRO A 497 -30.78 -8.62 20.99
N LEU A 498 -30.95 -7.31 20.82
CA LEU A 498 -29.84 -6.34 20.91
C LEU A 498 -29.17 -6.31 22.30
N ALA A 499 -29.89 -6.72 23.33
CA ALA A 499 -29.39 -6.84 24.70
C ALA A 499 -28.48 -8.06 24.94
N THR A 500 -28.43 -9.00 23.97
CA THR A 500 -27.63 -10.21 24.08
C THR A 500 -26.13 -9.81 24.15
N PRO A 501 -25.35 -10.41 25.06
CA PRO A 501 -23.91 -10.19 25.16
C PRO A 501 -23.20 -10.41 23.80
N GLY A 502 -22.07 -9.75 23.60
CA GLY A 502 -21.29 -9.93 22.38
C GLY A 502 -20.84 -11.38 22.20
N LEU A 503 -20.68 -11.81 20.93
CA LEU A 503 -20.34 -13.19 20.56
C LEU A 503 -19.12 -13.75 21.33
N ALA A 504 -18.06 -12.97 21.48
CA ALA A 504 -16.85 -13.43 22.18
C ALA A 504 -17.08 -13.84 23.65
N GLN A 505 -18.13 -13.30 24.29
CA GLN A 505 -18.47 -13.63 25.68
C GLN A 505 -19.35 -14.90 25.81
N GLN A 506 -19.92 -15.33 24.69
CA GLN A 506 -20.82 -16.48 24.64
C GLN A 506 -20.13 -17.78 24.23
N ILE A 507 -18.89 -17.71 23.74
CA ILE A 507 -18.16 -18.90 23.30
C ILE A 507 -17.73 -19.71 24.53
N ARG A 508 -18.03 -21.04 24.53
CA ARG A 508 -17.62 -21.97 25.58
C ARG A 508 -16.48 -22.88 25.17
N SER A 509 -16.57 -23.41 23.96
CA SER A 509 -15.51 -24.28 23.44
C SER A 509 -15.33 -24.14 21.94
N ALA A 510 -14.17 -24.57 21.47
CA ALA A 510 -13.81 -24.72 20.07
C ALA A 510 -13.46 -26.17 19.78
N GLN A 511 -14.08 -26.71 18.75
CA GLN A 511 -13.80 -28.08 18.29
C GLN A 511 -12.90 -28.01 17.06
N TRP A 512 -11.80 -28.77 17.09
CA TRP A 512 -10.79 -28.80 16.06
C TRP A 512 -10.60 -30.21 15.53
N ARG A 513 -10.33 -30.34 14.24
CA ARG A 513 -9.77 -31.53 13.61
C ARG A 513 -8.47 -31.15 12.91
N PHE A 514 -7.43 -31.92 13.14
CA PHE A 514 -6.13 -31.64 12.54
C PHE A 514 -5.33 -32.92 12.34
N SER A 515 -4.40 -32.90 11.38
CA SER A 515 -3.51 -34.02 11.15
C SER A 515 -2.09 -33.72 11.64
N LEU A 516 -1.41 -34.75 12.16
CA LEU A 516 -0.02 -34.73 12.57
C LEU A 516 0.75 -35.84 11.87
N ARG A 517 1.96 -35.57 11.44
CA ARG A 517 2.90 -36.55 10.90
C ARG A 517 4.30 -36.32 11.46
N PRO A 518 5.11 -37.37 11.61
CA PRO A 518 6.52 -37.24 11.94
C PRO A 518 7.28 -36.45 10.86
N VAL A 519 8.31 -35.71 11.26
CA VAL A 519 9.25 -35.11 10.31
C VAL A 519 10.14 -36.23 9.77
N PRO A 520 10.31 -36.43 8.46
CA PRO A 520 11.27 -37.36 7.90
C PRO A 520 12.71 -36.98 8.29
N ASP A 521 13.52 -37.91 8.74
CA ASP A 521 14.92 -37.65 9.15
C ASP A 521 15.87 -37.26 7.99
N GLN A 522 15.47 -37.48 6.73
CA GLN A 522 16.15 -37.01 5.51
C GLN A 522 15.16 -36.85 4.34
N PRO A 523 15.44 -35.99 3.35
CA PRO A 523 14.68 -35.98 2.10
C PRO A 523 14.97 -37.31 1.37
N ALA A 524 13.96 -38.17 1.26
CA ALA A 524 14.11 -39.49 0.66
C ALA A 524 14.45 -39.42 -0.84
N PRO A 525 15.53 -40.07 -1.32
CA PRO A 525 15.65 -40.48 -2.70
C PRO A 525 14.97 -41.83 -2.87
N GLU A 526 13.91 -41.92 -3.65
CA GLU A 526 13.19 -43.10 -4.13
C GLU A 526 12.39 -43.97 -3.12
N PRO A 527 11.35 -44.70 -3.59
CA PRO A 527 10.45 -45.46 -2.72
C PRO A 527 11.16 -46.65 -2.09
N ALA A 528 11.57 -46.49 -0.85
CA ALA A 528 12.19 -47.53 -0.06
C ALA A 528 11.20 -48.17 0.91
N ALA A 529 11.53 -49.40 1.34
CA ALA A 529 10.82 -50.32 2.20
C ALA A 529 10.09 -49.70 3.42
N PRO A 530 9.14 -50.40 4.06
CA PRO A 530 8.33 -49.90 5.17
C PRO A 530 9.20 -49.37 6.31
N ASP A 531 9.05 -48.07 6.55
CA ASP A 531 9.79 -47.33 7.57
C ASP A 531 9.40 -47.80 8.96
N HIS A 532 10.36 -48.45 9.66
CA HIS A 532 10.21 -48.90 11.05
C HIS A 532 10.27 -47.77 12.09
N SER A 533 10.39 -46.50 11.68
CA SER A 533 10.33 -45.29 12.55
C SER A 533 8.93 -44.82 12.86
N ALA A 534 7.89 -45.43 12.30
CA ALA A 534 6.50 -45.00 12.53
C ALA A 534 6.09 -45.25 13.97
N VAL A 535 5.65 -44.18 14.68
CA VAL A 535 5.06 -44.31 16.02
C VAL A 535 3.85 -45.23 15.99
N THR A 536 3.87 -46.27 16.82
CA THR A 536 2.78 -47.26 16.85
C THR A 536 1.48 -46.66 17.38
N PRO A 537 0.30 -47.22 17.01
CA PRO A 537 -0.99 -46.72 17.53
C PRO A 537 -1.05 -46.72 19.07
N GLU A 538 -0.40 -47.68 19.72
CA GLU A 538 -0.34 -47.79 21.19
C GLU A 538 0.46 -46.64 21.81
N ARG A 539 1.58 -46.25 21.20
CA ARG A 539 2.34 -45.05 21.63
C ARG A 539 1.56 -43.77 21.47
N TRP A 540 0.79 -43.61 20.37
CA TRP A 540 -0.11 -42.48 20.19
C TRP A 540 -1.18 -42.47 21.30
N ALA A 541 -1.83 -43.59 21.56
CA ALA A 541 -2.87 -43.69 22.60
C ALA A 541 -2.31 -43.32 23.98
N ALA A 542 -1.11 -43.82 24.31
CA ALA A 542 -0.43 -43.50 25.56
C ALA A 542 -0.06 -42.00 25.67
N ALA A 543 0.43 -41.41 24.59
CA ALA A 543 0.75 -39.98 24.56
C ALA A 543 -0.48 -39.10 24.75
N LEU A 544 -1.61 -39.43 24.14
CA LEU A 544 -2.87 -38.71 24.32
C LEU A 544 -3.38 -38.84 25.76
N ALA A 545 -3.35 -40.05 26.33
CA ALA A 545 -3.72 -40.28 27.72
C ALA A 545 -2.83 -39.46 28.69
N ALA A 546 -1.53 -39.41 28.46
CA ALA A 546 -0.61 -38.62 29.26
C ALA A 546 -0.93 -37.13 29.24
N LEU A 547 -1.33 -36.54 28.10
CA LEU A 547 -1.75 -35.15 28.03
C LEU A 547 -3.09 -34.90 28.72
N LEU A 548 -4.04 -35.84 28.63
CA LEU A 548 -5.34 -35.73 29.29
C LEU A 548 -5.23 -35.86 30.82
N GLU A 549 -4.29 -36.65 31.31
CA GLU A 549 -4.02 -36.87 32.74
C GLU A 549 -3.05 -35.84 33.34
N ALA A 550 -2.35 -35.06 32.49
CA ALA A 550 -1.41 -34.05 32.94
C ALA A 550 -2.08 -33.03 33.86
N THR A 551 -1.43 -32.66 34.93
CA THR A 551 -1.90 -31.63 35.88
C THR A 551 -1.54 -30.20 35.44
N SER A 552 -0.52 -30.06 34.58
CA SER A 552 -0.03 -28.81 34.04
C SER A 552 0.44 -28.98 32.59
N LEU A 553 0.14 -28.01 31.76
CA LEU A 553 0.59 -27.90 30.35
C LEU A 553 1.09 -26.48 30.11
N PRO A 554 2.32 -26.17 30.50
CA PRO A 554 2.90 -24.83 30.36
C PRO A 554 3.17 -24.50 28.89
N TRP A 555 2.94 -23.24 28.52
CA TRP A 555 3.22 -22.68 27.20
C TRP A 555 3.97 -21.39 27.29
N GLN A 556 5.08 -21.28 26.57
CA GLN A 556 5.86 -20.05 26.45
C GLN A 556 5.27 -19.16 25.34
N ASP A 557 4.79 -18.00 25.71
CA ASP A 557 4.21 -16.99 24.79
C ASP A 557 5.01 -15.69 24.90
N LYS A 558 4.71 -14.71 24.06
CA LYS A 558 5.28 -13.35 24.12
C LYS A 558 4.16 -12.33 24.31
N ASP A 559 4.41 -11.36 25.17
CA ASP A 559 3.49 -10.22 25.32
C ASP A 559 3.57 -9.27 24.09
N LYS A 560 2.69 -8.27 24.03
CA LYS A 560 2.67 -7.25 22.96
C LYS A 560 3.97 -6.46 22.81
N LYS A 561 4.87 -6.53 23.78
CA LYS A 561 6.21 -5.90 23.78
C LYS A 561 7.33 -6.89 23.50
N GLY A 562 6.99 -8.14 23.12
CA GLY A 562 7.94 -9.19 22.80
C GLY A 562 8.59 -9.88 24.01
N ARG A 563 8.16 -9.62 25.25
CA ARG A 563 8.70 -10.21 26.46
C ARG A 563 8.12 -11.60 26.69
N PRO A 564 8.93 -12.61 27.09
CA PRO A 564 8.45 -13.96 27.35
C PRO A 564 7.42 -13.95 28.49
N ARG A 565 6.36 -14.73 28.30
CA ARG A 565 5.30 -14.93 29.28
C ARG A 565 4.92 -16.42 29.29
N GLU A 566 4.89 -17.00 30.47
CA GLU A 566 4.40 -18.35 30.64
C GLU A 566 2.89 -18.35 30.88
N ARG A 567 2.20 -19.34 30.29
CA ARG A 567 0.76 -19.53 30.43
C ARG A 567 0.46 -20.99 30.73
N GLU A 568 -0.36 -21.24 31.74
CA GLU A 568 -0.92 -22.55 31.99
C GLU A 568 -2.06 -22.85 31.03
N CYS A 569 -1.96 -23.94 30.29
CA CYS A 569 -2.91 -24.31 29.25
C CYS A 569 -3.78 -25.54 29.58
N ARG A 570 -3.47 -26.29 30.63
CA ARG A 570 -4.24 -27.47 31.02
C ARG A 570 -5.75 -27.23 31.20
N PRO A 571 -6.19 -26.11 31.80
CA PRO A 571 -7.63 -25.83 31.98
C PRO A 571 -8.41 -25.71 30.66
N TYR A 572 -7.73 -25.46 29.56
CA TYR A 572 -8.36 -25.34 28.24
C TYR A 572 -8.52 -26.68 27.51
N LEU A 573 -7.87 -27.77 27.93
CA LEU A 573 -7.97 -29.08 27.32
C LEU A 573 -9.18 -29.82 27.91
N LEU A 574 -10.26 -29.93 27.13
CA LEU A 574 -11.50 -30.61 27.53
C LEU A 574 -11.47 -32.07 27.06
N ASP A 575 -11.15 -32.32 25.80
CA ASP A 575 -11.12 -33.66 25.21
C ASP A 575 -10.10 -33.71 24.06
N LEU A 576 -9.47 -34.88 23.86
CA LEU A 576 -8.51 -35.14 22.80
C LEU A 576 -8.59 -36.59 22.36
N ARG A 577 -8.89 -36.85 21.08
CA ARG A 577 -9.12 -38.20 20.56
C ARG A 577 -8.39 -38.41 19.23
N LEU A 578 -7.88 -39.63 19.04
CA LEU A 578 -7.46 -40.12 17.74
C LEU A 578 -8.72 -40.55 16.95
N VAL A 579 -8.82 -40.15 15.70
CA VAL A 579 -9.93 -40.53 14.81
C VAL A 579 -9.38 -41.22 13.57
N PRO A 580 -10.16 -42.13 12.94
CA PRO A 580 -9.75 -42.74 11.69
C PRO A 580 -9.48 -41.65 10.63
N PRO A 581 -8.43 -41.79 9.81
CA PRO A 581 -8.17 -40.86 8.73
C PRO A 581 -9.29 -40.91 7.70
N ASP A 582 -9.75 -39.75 7.22
CA ASP A 582 -10.63 -39.68 6.08
C ASP A 582 -9.92 -40.25 4.84
N ARG A 583 -10.67 -40.85 3.90
CA ARG A 583 -10.11 -41.54 2.73
C ARG A 583 -9.10 -40.67 1.98
N GLY A 584 -7.81 -41.04 2.04
CA GLY A 584 -6.73 -40.43 1.24
C GLY A 584 -5.45 -40.03 1.96
N LEU A 585 -5.40 -39.99 3.30
CA LEU A 585 -4.21 -39.57 4.07
C LEU A 585 -3.66 -40.72 4.93
N VAL A 586 -3.05 -41.69 4.31
CA VAL A 586 -2.58 -42.94 4.97
C VAL A 586 -1.41 -42.71 5.95
N ALA A 587 -0.67 -41.61 5.81
CA ALA A 587 0.53 -41.36 6.64
C ALA A 587 0.27 -40.42 7.84
N ASP A 588 -0.84 -39.73 7.89
CA ASP A 588 -1.16 -38.72 8.93
C ASP A 588 -2.03 -39.34 10.04
N ARG A 589 -1.76 -38.93 11.28
CA ARG A 589 -2.67 -39.20 12.41
C ARG A 589 -3.62 -38.04 12.56
N VAL A 590 -4.92 -38.32 12.48
CA VAL A 590 -5.98 -37.32 12.60
C VAL A 590 -6.47 -37.27 14.05
N LEU A 591 -6.55 -36.07 14.61
CA LEU A 591 -6.98 -35.84 15.98
C LEU A 591 -8.18 -34.89 16.01
N ASP A 592 -9.12 -35.18 16.88
CA ASP A 592 -10.16 -34.26 17.31
C ASP A 592 -9.79 -33.70 18.68
N LEU A 593 -9.85 -32.38 18.81
CA LEU A 593 -9.63 -31.63 20.04
C LEU A 593 -10.89 -30.85 20.38
N GLU A 594 -11.34 -30.91 21.63
CA GLU A 594 -12.26 -29.93 22.20
C GLU A 594 -11.52 -29.07 23.22
N ALA A 595 -11.49 -27.76 22.99
CA ALA A 595 -10.79 -26.82 23.83
C ALA A 595 -11.75 -25.74 24.39
N ALA A 596 -11.71 -25.51 25.70
CA ALA A 596 -12.43 -24.42 26.35
C ALA A 596 -11.95 -23.06 25.81
N VAL A 597 -12.84 -22.08 25.80
CA VAL A 597 -12.54 -20.69 25.47
C VAL A 597 -12.90 -19.84 26.67
N ASP A 598 -11.96 -19.04 27.16
CA ASP A 598 -12.23 -18.13 28.28
C ASP A 598 -12.85 -16.80 27.83
N SER A 599 -13.28 -15.99 28.78
CA SER A 599 -13.90 -14.69 28.53
C SER A 599 -13.01 -13.68 27.77
N ALA A 600 -11.70 -13.93 27.71
CA ALA A 600 -10.73 -13.13 26.92
C ALA A 600 -10.46 -13.72 25.52
N GLY A 601 -11.19 -14.77 25.13
CA GLY A 601 -11.02 -15.46 23.85
C GLY A 601 -9.77 -16.34 23.77
N ARG A 602 -9.15 -16.68 24.90
CA ARG A 602 -7.98 -17.56 24.95
C ARG A 602 -8.43 -19.02 24.97
N SER A 603 -7.71 -19.85 24.24
CA SER A 603 -7.99 -21.29 24.09
C SER A 603 -6.74 -22.05 23.71
N LEU A 604 -6.82 -23.36 23.65
CA LEU A 604 -5.84 -24.21 22.99
C LEU A 604 -5.99 -24.15 21.47
N ARG A 605 -4.85 -24.38 20.80
CA ARG A 605 -4.78 -24.53 19.35
C ARG A 605 -3.99 -25.81 19.02
N PRO A 606 -4.17 -26.38 17.82
CA PRO A 606 -3.40 -27.55 17.36
C PRO A 606 -1.88 -27.42 17.49
N ASP A 607 -1.32 -26.21 17.36
CA ASP A 607 0.12 -25.96 17.52
C ASP A 607 0.63 -26.29 18.92
N HIS A 608 -0.15 -25.99 19.96
CA HIS A 608 0.22 -26.33 21.34
C HIS A 608 0.29 -27.85 21.51
N LEU A 609 -0.70 -28.57 20.98
CA LEU A 609 -0.73 -30.02 21.03
C LEU A 609 0.39 -30.66 20.21
N ARG A 610 0.68 -30.14 19.03
CA ARG A 610 1.83 -30.56 18.23
C ARG A 610 3.13 -30.51 19.04
N HIS A 611 3.35 -29.44 19.77
CA HIS A 611 4.54 -29.24 20.61
C HIS A 611 4.62 -30.31 21.71
N TRP A 612 3.62 -30.41 22.56
CA TRP A 612 3.63 -31.36 23.68
C TRP A 612 3.62 -32.82 23.22
N LEU A 613 2.91 -33.15 22.14
CA LEU A 613 2.96 -34.48 21.56
C LEU A 613 4.34 -34.79 20.98
N SER A 614 5.03 -33.83 20.40
CA SER A 614 6.41 -34.02 19.95
C SER A 614 7.36 -34.35 21.11
N GLU A 615 7.18 -33.68 22.26
CA GLU A 615 7.98 -33.98 23.48
C GLU A 615 7.67 -35.35 24.05
N VAL A 616 6.39 -35.70 24.24
CA VAL A 616 5.97 -37.00 24.81
C VAL A 616 6.38 -38.17 23.92
N LEU A 617 6.28 -38.02 22.60
CA LEU A 617 6.65 -39.05 21.64
C LEU A 617 8.15 -39.11 21.37
N GLY A 618 8.89 -38.08 21.79
CA GLY A 618 10.36 -38.00 21.60
C GLY A 618 10.78 -37.79 20.14
N GLN A 619 9.87 -37.26 19.29
CA GLN A 619 10.18 -36.95 17.88
C GLN A 619 9.43 -35.75 17.39
N PRO A 620 10.02 -34.94 16.49
CA PRO A 620 9.37 -33.75 15.94
C PRO A 620 8.17 -34.13 15.07
N LEU A 621 7.06 -33.40 15.26
CA LEU A 621 5.83 -33.54 14.49
C LEU A 621 5.59 -32.31 13.66
N VAL A 622 5.01 -32.47 12.46
CA VAL A 622 4.53 -31.42 11.58
C VAL A 622 3.00 -31.43 11.59
N LEU A 623 2.43 -30.23 11.66
CA LEU A 623 1.01 -30.02 11.53
C LEU A 623 0.64 -30.04 10.04
N GLY A 624 -0.33 -30.88 9.68
CA GLY A 624 -0.91 -30.94 8.34
C GLY A 624 -2.16 -30.10 8.22
N ALA A 625 -3.22 -30.66 7.66
CA ALA A 625 -4.51 -29.97 7.53
C ALA A 625 -5.10 -29.64 8.91
N VAL A 626 -5.63 -28.42 9.05
CA VAL A 626 -6.26 -27.94 10.29
C VAL A 626 -7.62 -27.35 9.99
N GLN A 627 -8.63 -27.82 10.70
CA GLN A 627 -10.01 -27.33 10.60
C GLN A 627 -10.54 -26.98 11.99
N ARG A 628 -11.15 -25.82 12.15
CA ARG A 628 -12.03 -25.54 13.29
C ARG A 628 -13.44 -25.96 12.91
N ARG A 629 -13.91 -27.06 13.47
CA ARG A 629 -15.19 -27.69 13.08
C ARG A 629 -16.40 -26.95 13.61
N CYS A 630 -16.30 -26.41 14.82
CA CYS A 630 -17.40 -25.70 15.44
C CYS A 630 -16.91 -24.81 16.58
N LEU A 631 -17.54 -23.65 16.73
CA LEU A 631 -17.53 -22.85 17.94
C LEU A 631 -18.88 -23.06 18.67
N ARG A 632 -18.83 -23.61 19.89
CA ARG A 632 -20.02 -23.78 20.73
C ARG A 632 -20.28 -22.51 21.54
N LEU A 633 -21.47 -21.98 21.39
CA LEU A 633 -21.97 -20.87 22.18
C LEU A 633 -22.72 -21.40 23.42
N ASP A 634 -22.98 -20.52 24.41
CA ASP A 634 -23.96 -20.77 25.44
C ASP A 634 -25.30 -21.18 24.80
N ALA A 635 -25.97 -22.12 25.37
CA ALA A 635 -27.34 -22.42 24.94
C ALA A 635 -28.20 -21.15 25.14
N CYS A 636 -28.76 -20.64 24.03
CA CYS A 636 -29.79 -19.60 24.10
C CYS A 636 -31.05 -20.14 24.70
#